data_cd02e47769ad63a7679a3b5c9189ddc2
#
_entry.id   cd02e47769ad63a7679a3b5c9189ddc2
#
_cell.length_a   1.000
_cell.length_b   1.000
_cell.length_c   1.000
_cell.angle_alpha   90.00
_cell.angle_beta   90.00
_cell.angle_gamma   90.00
#
_symmetry.space_group_name_H-M   'P 1'
#
loop_
_entity.id
_entity.type
_entity.pdbx_description
1 polymer ?
#
loop_
_entity_poly.entity_id
_entity_poly.type
_entity_poly.pdbx_seq_one_letter_code
_entity_poly.pdbx_strand_id
1 'polypeptide(L)'
;MLRLTFMILFSFSFSFSFCTKYFSSSLRLLLEQSPPEISKEGKAKWLRNLITMMERQSLIRLWSSFLYISTLFWMQVHSHSEYLIGLGSYDITGPAADVNMMGYADMAQVASGIHFRLRARTFIVSEPQGKPVVFVNIDACMASQIVTLKVIERLKARYGDLYTEKNVGISGIHTHAGPGGYLQYVVYIVTSLGFVRQSFDALVDGIENSIIQAHENLRPGSIFISNGELLDAGVNRSPSAYLNNPSEERSEYKYDTDKEMTLLKFVDDQWGPVGSFNWFATHGTSMSRTNSLISGDNKGAAARLMEDWFEQREELISDEIPRRVSSIIRNHQDSHEELLELASYFESQPGRAATRVSSSARRVRSPLRKADKPGFVSAFCQTNCGDVSPNVLGAFCLDTGLPCDFNHSTCGGRNELCYGRGPGYPDEFESTRVIGERQFKKALDLFNKASEELQGKVDYRQVYVDFSQLNVTLTKKDGSSEVVRTCPAAMGFAFAAGTTDGPGAFDFTQGDDKGNPFWRMVRNALKTPHKKQMDCHYPKPILLDTGEMTKPYAWAPSILSLQILRIGKLFILSVPGEFTTMAGRRLRDAVKTQLKSSGDKELSGGEIHVVIAGLANGYSQYVTTFEEYQVQRYEGASTLFGPHTLTGYIQEFKKLSKYLVLGRTVQPGPQPPNLLDKQVSFLTPVVMDSTPGGDSFGDVISDVPKNLSVKRGSDLVAVVFQSACPRNDLLTEGTFALVERLEREDKSWTPVYDDDDLCLRFKWSRPKRFSSRSQATIEWRIPESASPGVYRITHFGAAKRLFGSVQHFTGSSSAFVVT
;
A
#
# COMPACT_ATOMS: atom_id res chain seq x y z
N MET A 1 32.74 -6.31 8.13
CA MET A 1 33.70 -5.92 9.20
C MET A 1 34.79 -6.96 9.41
N LEU A 2 34.53 -8.21 9.80
CA LEU A 2 35.60 -9.18 10.10
C LEU A 2 36.60 -9.47 8.94
N ARG A 3 36.16 -9.45 7.66
CA ARG A 3 37.08 -9.68 6.51
C ARG A 3 38.00 -8.50 6.24
N LEU A 4 37.58 -7.26 6.50
CA LEU A 4 38.42 -6.08 6.33
C LEU A 4 39.49 -5.98 7.44
N THR A 5 39.11 -6.30 8.67
CA THR A 5 40.04 -6.35 9.82
C THR A 5 41.10 -7.42 9.63
N PHE A 6 40.77 -8.55 9.02
CA PHE A 6 41.74 -9.62 8.69
C PHE A 6 42.69 -9.21 7.59
N MET A 7 42.23 -8.50 6.54
CA MET A 7 43.07 -7.97 5.48
C MET A 7 44.06 -6.89 5.99
N ILE A 8 43.61 -6.03 6.89
CA ILE A 8 44.47 -5.00 7.49
C ILE A 8 45.52 -5.62 8.40
N LEU A 9 45.16 -6.61 9.23
CA LEU A 9 46.10 -7.34 10.08
C LEU A 9 47.14 -8.15 9.24
N PHE A 10 46.71 -8.72 8.12
CA PHE A 10 47.60 -9.44 7.20
C PHE A 10 48.55 -8.50 6.45
N SER A 11 48.12 -7.32 6.08
CA SER A 11 48.97 -6.29 5.45
C SER A 11 50.00 -5.73 6.43
N PHE A 12 49.66 -5.58 7.71
CA PHE A 12 50.58 -5.16 8.76
C PHE A 12 51.65 -6.20 9.04
N SER A 13 51.29 -7.49 9.06
CA SER A 13 52.26 -8.58 9.26
C SER A 13 53.25 -8.71 8.12
N PHE A 14 52.84 -8.46 6.88
CA PHE A 14 53.69 -8.50 5.68
C PHE A 14 54.63 -7.31 5.59
N SER A 15 54.19 -6.09 5.97
CA SER A 15 55.01 -4.90 6.01
C SER A 15 56.11 -4.97 7.09
N PHE A 16 55.82 -5.58 8.24
CA PHE A 16 56.82 -5.75 9.30
C PHE A 16 57.94 -6.72 8.94
N SER A 17 57.63 -7.81 8.22
CA SER A 17 58.61 -8.79 7.75
C SER A 17 59.51 -8.24 6.63
N PHE A 18 59.03 -7.30 5.81
CA PHE A 18 59.81 -6.65 4.74
C PHE A 18 60.73 -5.58 5.30
N CYS A 19 60.31 -4.84 6.31
CA CYS A 19 61.13 -3.81 6.98
C CYS A 19 62.35 -4.41 7.69
N THR A 20 62.22 -5.55 8.37
CA THR A 20 63.35 -6.19 9.06
C THR A 20 64.43 -6.72 8.15
N LYS A 21 64.12 -7.19 6.93
CA LYS A 21 65.08 -7.66 5.95
C LYS A 21 65.86 -6.52 5.26
N TYR A 22 65.26 -5.39 5.03
CA TYR A 22 65.94 -4.20 4.47
C TYR A 22 66.80 -3.47 5.51
N PHE A 23 66.41 -3.54 6.79
CA PHE A 23 67.16 -2.91 7.89
C PHE A 23 68.58 -3.51 8.07
N SER A 24 68.76 -4.82 7.90
CA SER A 24 70.04 -5.49 8.05
C SER A 24 71.02 -5.19 6.89
N SER A 25 70.55 -4.97 5.68
CA SER A 25 71.37 -4.62 4.52
C SER A 25 71.79 -3.14 4.50
N SER A 26 70.89 -2.24 4.96
CA SER A 26 71.21 -0.80 5.05
C SER A 26 72.15 -0.47 6.21
N LEU A 27 72.13 -1.26 7.27
CA LEU A 27 73.05 -1.08 8.43
C LEU A 27 74.51 -1.38 8.05
N ARG A 28 74.77 -2.34 7.17
CA ARG A 28 76.10 -2.66 6.64
C ARG A 28 76.66 -1.53 5.76
N LEU A 29 75.88 -0.97 4.88
CA LEU A 29 76.25 0.16 4.01
C LEU A 29 76.56 1.44 4.78
N LEU A 30 75.79 1.73 5.86
CA LEU A 30 76.02 2.90 6.72
C LEU A 30 77.24 2.81 7.63
N LEU A 31 77.70 1.60 7.97
CA LEU A 31 78.97 1.38 8.69
C LEU A 31 80.22 1.62 7.83
N GLU A 32 80.12 1.43 6.52
CA GLU A 32 81.19 1.71 5.56
C GLU A 32 81.35 3.19 5.20
N GLN A 33 80.36 4.03 5.45
CA GLN A 33 80.34 5.49 5.17
C GLN A 33 80.65 6.37 6.38
N SER A 34 81.11 5.79 7.52
CA SER A 34 81.46 6.59 8.71
C SER A 34 82.82 7.31 8.51
N PRO A 35 82.98 8.60 8.90
CA PRO A 35 84.23 9.34 8.77
C PRO A 35 85.40 8.69 9.48
N PRO A 36 86.54 8.67 8.91
CA PRO A 36 87.73 7.92 9.39
C PRO A 36 88.38 8.34 10.71
N GLU A 37 88.02 9.54 11.25
CA GLU A 37 88.66 10.12 12.43
C GLU A 37 87.92 10.00 13.78
N ILE A 38 86.85 9.16 13.90
CA ILE A 38 86.15 9.04 15.13
C ILE A 38 86.49 7.79 15.91
N SER A 39 86.79 7.92 17.24
CA SER A 39 87.07 6.80 18.14
C SER A 39 85.91 5.75 18.17
N LYS A 40 86.22 4.51 18.53
CA LYS A 40 85.21 3.44 18.63
C LYS A 40 83.97 3.80 19.43
N GLU A 41 84.13 4.57 20.53
CA GLU A 41 83.01 5.08 21.35
C GLU A 41 82.17 6.15 20.65
N GLY A 42 82.84 7.05 19.87
CA GLY A 42 82.16 8.08 19.08
C GLY A 42 81.29 7.54 17.98
N LYS A 43 81.77 6.45 17.30
CA LYS A 43 80.98 5.72 16.29
C LYS A 43 79.73 5.06 16.86
N ALA A 44 79.83 4.52 18.04
CA ALA A 44 78.69 3.88 18.72
C ALA A 44 77.62 4.93 19.15
N LYS A 45 78.07 6.11 19.57
CA LYS A 45 77.13 7.22 19.98
C LYS A 45 76.47 7.84 18.76
N TRP A 46 77.21 8.00 17.64
CA TRP A 46 76.67 8.50 16.38
C TRP A 46 75.63 7.57 15.78
N LEU A 47 75.94 6.21 15.80
CA LEU A 47 75.02 5.19 15.31
C LEU A 47 73.72 5.16 16.13
N ARG A 48 73.80 5.23 17.48
CA ARG A 48 72.59 5.31 18.36
C ARG A 48 71.74 6.52 18.05
N ASN A 49 72.34 7.68 17.87
CA ASN A 49 71.61 8.93 17.56
C ASN A 49 70.95 8.81 16.19
N LEU A 50 71.56 8.24 15.18
CA LEU A 50 71.02 8.02 13.84
C LEU A 50 69.87 7.04 13.86
N ILE A 51 69.97 5.93 14.58
CA ILE A 51 68.90 4.96 14.78
C ILE A 51 67.69 5.59 15.49
N THR A 52 67.93 6.37 16.53
CA THR A 52 66.86 7.06 17.28
C THR A 52 66.18 8.11 16.39
N MET A 53 66.92 8.78 15.49
CA MET A 53 66.34 9.75 14.57
C MET A 53 65.51 9.08 13.47
N MET A 54 65.96 7.92 12.95
CA MET A 54 65.21 7.14 11.95
C MET A 54 63.94 6.51 12.56
N GLU A 55 64.04 6.00 13.81
CA GLU A 55 62.86 5.50 14.55
C GLU A 55 61.81 6.60 14.77
N ARG A 56 62.25 7.83 15.13
CA ARG A 56 61.36 8.98 15.28
C ARG A 56 60.67 9.37 13.97
N GLN A 57 61.45 9.40 12.87
CA GLN A 57 60.88 9.73 11.55
C GLN A 57 59.94 8.63 11.04
N SER A 58 60.24 7.36 11.30
CA SER A 58 59.35 6.25 10.96
C SER A 58 58.03 6.26 11.79
N LEU A 59 58.11 6.57 13.07
CA LEU A 59 56.95 6.76 13.95
C LEU A 59 56.08 7.94 13.50
N ILE A 60 56.71 9.09 13.13
CA ILE A 60 55.95 10.27 12.63
C ILE A 60 55.24 9.93 11.31
N ARG A 61 55.89 9.21 10.38
CA ARG A 61 55.25 8.76 9.13
C ARG A 61 54.11 7.74 9.38
N LEU A 62 54.23 6.83 10.33
CA LEU A 62 53.21 5.88 10.72
C LEU A 62 52.03 6.62 11.35
N TRP A 63 52.30 7.55 12.25
CA TRP A 63 51.24 8.39 12.87
C TRP A 63 50.51 9.30 11.87
N SER A 64 51.22 9.92 10.93
CA SER A 64 50.59 10.75 9.89
C SER A 64 49.78 9.89 8.89
N SER A 65 50.23 8.68 8.56
CA SER A 65 49.45 7.75 7.74
C SER A 65 48.23 7.24 8.49
N PHE A 66 48.33 6.95 9.77
CA PHE A 66 47.21 6.54 10.60
C PHE A 66 46.20 7.68 10.78
N LEU A 67 46.66 8.92 10.95
CA LEU A 67 45.77 10.10 11.01
C LEU A 67 45.07 10.32 9.67
N TYR A 68 45.78 10.17 8.55
CA TYR A 68 45.23 10.31 7.20
C TYR A 68 44.21 9.21 6.87
N ILE A 69 44.48 7.98 7.22
CA ILE A 69 43.54 6.84 7.09
C ILE A 69 42.35 7.03 8.04
N SER A 70 42.59 7.48 9.25
CA SER A 70 41.54 7.78 10.21
C SER A 70 40.64 8.94 9.77
N THR A 71 41.21 9.99 9.18
CA THR A 71 40.43 11.12 8.62
C THR A 71 39.65 10.68 7.37
N LEU A 72 40.25 9.88 6.48
CA LEU A 72 39.52 9.28 5.34
C LEU A 72 38.40 8.36 5.80
N PHE A 73 38.63 7.52 6.82
CA PHE A 73 37.63 6.66 7.42
C PHE A 73 36.54 7.48 8.11
N TRP A 74 36.90 8.58 8.80
CA TRP A 74 35.95 9.50 9.42
C TRP A 74 35.15 10.27 8.36
N MET A 75 35.73 10.66 7.23
CA MET A 75 35.03 11.26 6.09
C MET A 75 34.10 10.25 5.39
N GLN A 76 34.44 8.98 5.29
CA GLN A 76 33.57 7.93 4.73
C GLN A 76 32.40 7.52 5.67
N VAL A 77 32.60 7.63 6.99
CA VAL A 77 31.56 7.32 8.00
C VAL A 77 30.55 8.46 8.17
N HIS A 78 30.89 9.67 7.75
CA HIS A 78 30.02 10.83 7.76
C HIS A 78 29.64 11.28 6.35
N SER A 79 29.21 10.34 5.49
CA SER A 79 28.37 10.72 4.36
C SER A 79 27.06 11.18 4.95
N HIS A 80 26.84 12.49 5.06
CA HIS A 80 25.54 13.02 5.41
C HIS A 80 24.54 12.51 4.39
N SER A 81 23.51 11.79 4.85
CA SER A 81 22.38 11.43 4.00
C SER A 81 21.84 12.69 3.33
N GLU A 82 21.59 12.63 2.02
CA GLU A 82 21.05 13.77 1.28
C GLU A 82 19.62 14.09 1.71
N TYR A 83 18.91 13.12 2.33
CA TYR A 83 17.49 13.27 2.65
C TYR A 83 17.19 13.15 4.14
N LEU A 84 16.11 13.83 4.51
CA LEU A 84 15.30 13.50 5.68
C LEU A 84 14.16 12.61 5.21
N ILE A 85 14.03 11.44 5.82
CA ILE A 85 12.97 10.47 5.54
C ILE A 85 12.11 10.25 6.78
N GLY A 86 10.81 10.13 6.59
CA GLY A 86 9.88 9.83 7.69
C GLY A 86 8.75 8.93 7.20
N LEU A 87 8.42 7.90 7.98
CA LEU A 87 7.36 6.96 7.65
C LEU A 87 6.31 6.91 8.76
N GLY A 88 5.05 6.68 8.37
CA GLY A 88 3.93 6.58 9.29
C GLY A 88 2.82 5.67 8.75
N SER A 89 2.05 5.05 9.65
CA SER A 89 0.93 4.18 9.30
C SER A 89 -0.19 4.35 10.32
N TYR A 90 -1.45 4.45 9.84
CA TYR A 90 -2.62 4.61 10.69
C TYR A 90 -3.84 3.87 10.14
N ASP A 91 -4.74 3.43 11.02
CA ASP A 91 -5.97 2.69 10.70
C ASP A 91 -6.99 3.58 9.97
N ILE A 92 -7.52 3.08 8.84
CA ILE A 92 -8.59 3.69 8.05
C ILE A 92 -9.77 2.74 7.82
N THR A 93 -9.88 1.66 8.59
CA THR A 93 -10.86 0.58 8.37
C THR A 93 -12.29 1.09 8.29
N GLY A 94 -12.67 2.05 9.15
CA GLY A 94 -14.01 2.62 9.15
C GLY A 94 -15.10 1.64 9.61
N PRO A 95 -16.36 1.82 9.13
CA PRO A 95 -17.53 1.06 9.62
C PRO A 95 -17.53 -0.38 9.08
N ALA A 96 -17.41 -1.36 10.00
CA ALA A 96 -17.34 -2.79 9.68
C ALA A 96 -18.72 -3.48 9.53
N ALA A 97 -19.81 -2.72 9.46
CA ALA A 97 -21.17 -3.27 9.31
C ALA A 97 -22.11 -2.32 8.58
N ASP A 98 -23.11 -2.90 7.89
CA ASP A 98 -24.25 -2.19 7.27
C ASP A 98 -23.88 -1.14 6.18
N VAL A 99 -22.64 -1.04 5.76
CA VAL A 99 -22.17 -0.07 4.76
C VAL A 99 -21.82 -0.80 3.47
N ASN A 100 -22.33 -0.31 2.34
CA ASN A 100 -21.99 -0.85 1.01
C ASN A 100 -20.50 -0.68 0.74
N MET A 101 -19.87 -1.72 0.17
CA MET A 101 -18.46 -1.67 -0.20
C MET A 101 -18.26 -0.94 -1.53
N MET A 102 -17.14 -0.26 -1.66
CA MET A 102 -16.76 0.48 -2.87
C MET A 102 -16.04 -0.43 -3.86
N GLY A 103 -16.39 -0.30 -5.14
CA GLY A 103 -15.66 -0.91 -6.26
C GLY A 103 -16.58 -1.59 -7.26
N TYR A 104 -17.32 -2.61 -6.87
CA TYR A 104 -18.19 -3.38 -7.78
C TYR A 104 -19.51 -2.69 -8.14
N ALA A 105 -19.84 -1.59 -7.49
CA ALA A 105 -21.16 -0.90 -7.63
C ALA A 105 -22.34 -1.86 -7.39
N ASP A 106 -22.18 -2.88 -6.57
CA ASP A 106 -23.20 -3.86 -6.19
C ASP A 106 -23.84 -3.46 -4.84
N MET A 107 -25.11 -3.08 -4.85
CA MET A 107 -25.86 -2.70 -3.64
C MET A 107 -25.98 -3.85 -2.62
N ALA A 108 -25.82 -5.10 -3.05
CA ALA A 108 -25.88 -6.26 -2.17
C ALA A 108 -24.55 -6.52 -1.43
N GLN A 109 -23.43 -5.98 -1.92
CA GLN A 109 -22.15 -6.11 -1.25
C GLN A 109 -22.05 -5.14 -0.06
N VAL A 110 -22.45 -5.62 1.11
CA VAL A 110 -22.54 -4.85 2.35
C VAL A 110 -21.58 -5.43 3.40
N ALA A 111 -20.80 -4.55 4.03
CA ALA A 111 -19.86 -4.94 5.08
C ALA A 111 -20.56 -5.64 6.26
N SER A 112 -19.99 -6.75 6.70
CA SER A 112 -20.46 -7.55 7.84
C SER A 112 -19.28 -8.19 8.61
N GLY A 113 -18.20 -7.44 8.78
CA GLY A 113 -17.01 -7.85 9.53
C GLY A 113 -15.71 -7.43 8.86
N ILE A 114 -14.61 -7.98 9.35
CA ILE A 114 -13.24 -7.65 8.97
C ILE A 114 -12.48 -8.96 8.66
N HIS A 115 -11.83 -9.01 7.50
CA HIS A 115 -10.83 -10.01 7.16
C HIS A 115 -9.48 -9.61 7.75
N PHE A 116 -9.05 -8.38 7.51
CA PHE A 116 -7.97 -7.65 8.19
C PHE A 116 -8.17 -6.14 8.00
N ARG A 117 -7.55 -5.34 8.89
CA ARG A 117 -7.73 -3.90 8.92
C ARG A 117 -7.10 -3.19 7.73
N LEU A 118 -7.65 -2.02 7.40
CA LEU A 118 -7.19 -1.14 6.32
C LEU A 118 -6.29 -0.04 6.89
N ARG A 119 -5.23 0.33 6.16
CA ARG A 119 -4.28 1.34 6.62
C ARG A 119 -4.01 2.44 5.60
N ALA A 120 -3.73 3.64 6.10
CA ALA A 120 -3.01 4.68 5.38
C ALA A 120 -1.53 4.55 5.72
N ARG A 121 -0.67 4.44 4.70
CA ARG A 121 0.78 4.35 4.84
C ARG A 121 1.43 5.52 4.12
N THR A 122 2.27 6.26 4.84
CA THR A 122 2.86 7.50 4.37
C THR A 122 4.38 7.44 4.38
N PHE A 123 5.00 7.99 3.34
CA PHE A 123 6.38 8.46 3.43
C PHE A 123 6.47 9.97 3.19
N ILE A 124 7.42 10.61 3.87
CA ILE A 124 7.85 11.99 3.65
C ILE A 124 9.32 11.98 3.30
N VAL A 125 9.70 12.72 2.26
CA VAL A 125 11.09 12.92 1.85
C VAL A 125 11.34 14.40 1.65
N SER A 126 12.41 14.93 2.22
CA SER A 126 12.87 16.30 1.97
C SER A 126 14.40 16.40 1.97
N GLU A 127 14.92 17.38 1.28
CA GLU A 127 16.28 17.84 1.54
C GLU A 127 16.31 18.53 2.92
N PRO A 128 17.46 18.60 3.64
CA PRO A 128 17.53 19.10 5.02
C PRO A 128 16.96 20.52 5.23
N GLN A 129 16.97 21.36 4.19
CA GLN A 129 16.39 22.71 4.21
C GLN A 129 15.35 22.91 3.10
N GLY A 130 14.96 21.82 2.43
CA GLY A 130 14.03 21.81 1.32
C GLY A 130 12.57 21.69 1.74
N LYS A 131 11.66 21.83 0.78
CA LYS A 131 10.26 21.52 0.96
C LYS A 131 10.04 20.00 0.80
N PRO A 132 9.21 19.38 1.65
CA PRO A 132 8.97 17.95 1.58
C PRO A 132 8.10 17.55 0.39
N VAL A 133 8.27 16.30 -0.03
CA VAL A 133 7.30 15.54 -0.80
C VAL A 133 6.65 14.52 0.14
N VAL A 134 5.34 14.41 0.08
CA VAL A 134 4.53 13.46 0.86
C VAL A 134 3.77 12.55 -0.08
N PHE A 135 3.90 11.25 0.11
CA PHE A 135 3.11 10.28 -0.61
C PHE A 135 2.40 9.35 0.37
N VAL A 136 1.09 9.22 0.21
CA VAL A 136 0.23 8.38 1.03
C VAL A 136 -0.39 7.30 0.16
N ASN A 137 -0.22 6.05 0.55
CA ASN A 137 -0.93 4.91 -0.01
C ASN A 137 -2.02 4.48 0.97
N ILE A 138 -3.27 4.41 0.50
CA ILE A 138 -4.42 4.04 1.34
C ILE A 138 -5.01 2.71 0.90
N ASP A 139 -5.34 1.83 1.85
CA ASP A 139 -6.05 0.58 1.62
C ASP A 139 -7.55 0.85 1.35
N ALA A 140 -7.81 1.68 0.33
CA ALA A 140 -9.15 2.04 -0.14
C ALA A 140 -9.26 1.84 -1.65
N CYS A 141 -10.48 1.81 -2.17
CA CYS A 141 -10.72 1.58 -3.59
C CYS A 141 -10.07 2.69 -4.45
N MET A 142 -10.16 3.95 -4.03
CA MET A 142 -9.53 5.11 -4.68
C MET A 142 -9.38 6.27 -3.71
N ALA A 143 -8.52 7.22 -4.04
CA ALA A 143 -8.53 8.51 -3.36
C ALA A 143 -9.79 9.30 -3.73
N SER A 144 -10.29 10.07 -2.78
CA SER A 144 -11.46 10.93 -2.97
C SER A 144 -11.05 12.39 -2.96
N GLN A 145 -11.51 13.16 -3.94
CA GLN A 145 -11.23 14.59 -4.04
C GLN A 145 -11.64 15.35 -2.76
N ILE A 146 -12.82 15.04 -2.18
CA ILE A 146 -13.29 15.71 -0.96
C ILE A 146 -12.49 15.29 0.28
N VAL A 147 -12.02 14.04 0.36
CA VAL A 147 -11.09 13.58 1.40
C VAL A 147 -9.77 14.32 1.28
N THR A 148 -9.18 14.37 0.08
CA THR A 148 -7.93 15.10 -0.19
C THR A 148 -8.04 16.58 0.21
N LEU A 149 -9.12 17.27 -0.20
CA LEU A 149 -9.35 18.67 0.18
C LEU A 149 -9.42 18.85 1.71
N LYS A 150 -10.10 17.93 2.43
CA LYS A 150 -10.25 18.02 3.90
C LYS A 150 -8.95 17.72 4.62
N VAL A 151 -8.17 16.74 4.16
CA VAL A 151 -6.84 16.43 4.70
C VAL A 151 -5.91 17.65 4.54
N ILE A 152 -5.85 18.24 3.34
CA ILE A 152 -5.03 19.44 3.08
C ILE A 152 -5.47 20.61 3.93
N GLU A 153 -6.77 20.84 4.12
CA GLU A 153 -7.30 21.87 5.03
C GLU A 153 -6.77 21.69 6.47
N ARG A 154 -6.82 20.45 7.00
CA ARG A 154 -6.35 20.13 8.36
C ARG A 154 -4.82 20.24 8.49
N LEU A 155 -4.07 19.77 7.49
CA LEU A 155 -2.61 19.91 7.47
C LEU A 155 -2.17 21.37 7.40
N LYS A 156 -2.87 22.21 6.62
CA LYS A 156 -2.62 23.66 6.59
C LYS A 156 -2.90 24.32 7.94
N ALA A 157 -3.94 23.91 8.63
CA ALA A 157 -4.25 24.40 9.96
C ALA A 157 -3.16 24.06 11.00
N ARG A 158 -2.50 22.90 10.86
CA ARG A 158 -1.46 22.42 11.80
C ARG A 158 -0.05 22.88 11.43
N TYR A 159 0.31 22.87 10.14
CA TYR A 159 1.68 23.03 9.64
C TYR A 159 1.85 24.24 8.69
N GLY A 160 0.81 25.07 8.52
CA GLY A 160 0.84 26.18 7.56
C GLY A 160 1.01 25.68 6.12
N ASP A 161 1.87 26.34 5.36
CA ASP A 161 2.11 26.01 3.94
C ASP A 161 3.15 24.90 3.71
N LEU A 162 3.52 24.14 4.74
CA LEU A 162 4.48 23.04 4.61
C LEU A 162 3.88 21.90 3.78
N TYR A 163 2.61 21.54 4.02
CA TYR A 163 1.87 20.49 3.34
C TYR A 163 0.66 21.09 2.62
N THR A 164 0.67 20.97 1.30
CA THR A 164 -0.36 21.54 0.42
C THR A 164 -0.75 20.56 -0.67
N GLU A 165 -1.78 20.89 -1.45
CA GLU A 165 -2.19 20.15 -2.63
C GLU A 165 -1.06 19.93 -3.66
N LYS A 166 0.03 20.71 -3.57
CA LYS A 166 1.15 20.66 -4.52
C LYS A 166 2.13 19.54 -4.21
N ASN A 167 2.36 19.24 -2.93
CA ASN A 167 3.39 18.31 -2.46
C ASN A 167 2.87 17.10 -1.68
N VAL A 168 1.55 16.97 -1.50
CA VAL A 168 0.90 15.78 -0.91
C VAL A 168 0.17 15.01 -1.99
N GLY A 169 0.56 13.76 -2.22
CA GLY A 169 -0.09 12.82 -3.12
C GLY A 169 -0.73 11.69 -2.32
N ILE A 170 -2.02 11.39 -2.57
CA ILE A 170 -2.78 10.33 -1.90
C ILE A 170 -3.27 9.36 -2.97
N SER A 171 -2.93 8.07 -2.89
CA SER A 171 -3.25 7.05 -3.90
C SER A 171 -3.89 5.82 -3.25
N GLY A 172 -4.97 5.30 -3.84
CA GLY A 172 -5.65 4.07 -3.37
C GLY A 172 -5.03 2.80 -3.95
N ILE A 173 -5.09 1.70 -3.20
CA ILE A 173 -4.66 0.36 -3.68
C ILE A 173 -5.69 -0.31 -4.59
N HIS A 174 -6.89 0.22 -4.65
CA HIS A 174 -8.02 -0.28 -5.43
C HIS A 174 -8.64 -1.58 -4.90
N THR A 175 -8.70 -1.76 -3.57
CA THR A 175 -9.49 -2.85 -2.99
C THR A 175 -10.98 -2.64 -3.25
N HIS A 176 -11.68 -3.68 -3.69
CA HIS A 176 -13.14 -3.68 -3.84
C HIS A 176 -13.86 -4.26 -2.60
N ALA A 177 -13.15 -4.35 -1.47
CA ALA A 177 -13.66 -4.87 -0.20
C ALA A 177 -13.50 -3.85 0.96
N GLY A 178 -13.47 -2.55 0.66
CA GLY A 178 -13.45 -1.49 1.66
C GLY A 178 -14.77 -0.73 1.75
N PRO A 179 -15.10 -0.05 2.88
CA PRO A 179 -16.33 0.73 3.04
C PRO A 179 -16.42 1.86 2.01
N GLY A 180 -17.61 2.01 1.39
CA GLY A 180 -17.92 3.04 0.40
C GLY A 180 -18.51 4.32 1.02
N GLY A 181 -19.06 5.19 0.15
CA GLY A 181 -19.80 6.39 0.56
C GLY A 181 -18.94 7.60 0.94
N TYR A 182 -17.66 7.61 0.63
CA TYR A 182 -16.72 8.70 0.97
C TYR A 182 -16.36 9.63 -0.21
N LEU A 183 -16.90 9.39 -1.42
CA LEU A 183 -16.73 10.27 -2.57
C LEU A 183 -17.83 11.33 -2.59
N GLN A 184 -17.60 12.43 -3.35
CA GLN A 184 -18.54 13.56 -3.35
C GLN A 184 -19.49 13.63 -4.54
N TYR A 185 -19.25 12.90 -5.62
CA TYR A 185 -20.06 12.96 -6.83
C TYR A 185 -21.14 11.88 -6.83
N VAL A 186 -22.35 12.24 -7.32
CA VAL A 186 -23.54 11.37 -7.21
C VAL A 186 -23.29 9.96 -7.74
N VAL A 187 -22.66 9.81 -8.90
CA VAL A 187 -22.46 8.50 -9.55
C VAL A 187 -21.68 7.51 -8.66
N TYR A 188 -20.85 7.99 -7.73
CA TYR A 188 -20.01 7.15 -6.88
C TYR A 188 -20.62 6.79 -5.52
N ILE A 189 -21.74 7.43 -5.16
CA ILE A 189 -22.37 7.22 -3.85
C ILE A 189 -23.80 6.66 -3.92
N VAL A 190 -24.31 6.43 -5.13
CA VAL A 190 -25.67 5.87 -5.33
C VAL A 190 -25.81 4.52 -4.65
N THR A 191 -24.83 3.62 -4.83
CA THR A 191 -24.88 2.25 -4.30
C THR A 191 -24.72 2.19 -2.78
N SER A 192 -24.01 3.16 -2.18
CA SER A 192 -23.84 3.28 -0.73
C SER A 192 -24.99 4.01 -0.03
N LEU A 193 -26.12 4.22 -0.71
CA LEU A 193 -27.25 4.98 -0.18
C LEU A 193 -26.86 6.40 0.25
N GLY A 194 -26.01 7.04 -0.56
CA GLY A 194 -25.50 8.38 -0.33
C GLY A 194 -24.18 8.41 0.42
N PHE A 195 -23.90 9.55 1.04
CA PHE A 195 -22.64 9.80 1.72
C PHE A 195 -22.60 9.15 3.12
N VAL A 196 -21.50 8.43 3.40
CA VAL A 196 -21.28 7.75 4.68
C VAL A 196 -20.24 8.51 5.49
N ARG A 197 -20.67 9.29 6.45
CA ARG A 197 -19.80 10.16 7.25
C ARG A 197 -18.71 9.39 7.98
N GLN A 198 -19.02 8.19 8.53
CA GLN A 198 -18.05 7.35 9.23
C GLN A 198 -16.91 6.88 8.31
N SER A 199 -17.21 6.53 7.05
CA SER A 199 -16.16 6.17 6.07
C SER A 199 -15.28 7.37 5.71
N PHE A 200 -15.90 8.54 5.52
CA PHE A 200 -15.20 9.78 5.22
C PHE A 200 -14.27 10.20 6.36
N ASP A 201 -14.79 10.25 7.59
CA ASP A 201 -14.00 10.67 8.76
C ASP A 201 -12.85 9.71 9.04
N ALA A 202 -13.07 8.38 8.95
CA ALA A 202 -12.02 7.38 9.13
C ALA A 202 -10.84 7.58 8.13
N LEU A 203 -11.16 7.86 6.87
CA LEU A 203 -10.13 8.15 5.86
C LEU A 203 -9.41 9.47 6.15
N VAL A 204 -10.13 10.55 6.46
CA VAL A 204 -9.53 11.86 6.75
C VAL A 204 -8.62 11.77 7.98
N ASP A 205 -9.14 11.21 9.09
CA ASP A 205 -8.41 11.09 10.35
C ASP A 205 -7.17 10.18 10.18
N GLY A 206 -7.33 9.05 9.50
CA GLY A 206 -6.23 8.10 9.30
C GLY A 206 -5.13 8.63 8.40
N ILE A 207 -5.48 9.30 7.30
CA ILE A 207 -4.49 9.93 6.40
C ILE A 207 -3.75 11.04 7.13
N GLU A 208 -4.47 11.95 7.82
CA GLU A 208 -3.85 13.01 8.60
C GLU A 208 -2.88 12.45 9.65
N ASN A 209 -3.31 11.46 10.44
CA ASN A 209 -2.47 10.88 11.50
C ASN A 209 -1.28 10.11 10.94
N SER A 210 -1.40 9.42 9.80
CA SER A 210 -0.25 8.77 9.15
C SER A 210 0.80 9.78 8.69
N ILE A 211 0.38 10.95 8.19
CA ILE A 211 1.28 12.06 7.82
C ILE A 211 1.92 12.67 9.06
N ILE A 212 1.16 12.87 10.16
CA ILE A 212 1.70 13.38 11.44
C ILE A 212 2.78 12.45 11.97
N GLN A 213 2.54 11.14 12.01
CA GLN A 213 3.55 10.15 12.42
C GLN A 213 4.78 10.18 11.52
N ALA A 214 4.59 10.25 10.20
CA ALA A 214 5.71 10.36 9.26
C ALA A 214 6.52 11.66 9.48
N HIS A 215 5.85 12.79 9.79
CA HIS A 215 6.50 14.05 10.11
C HIS A 215 7.31 13.96 11.42
N GLU A 216 6.77 13.37 12.46
CA GLU A 216 7.43 13.16 13.74
C GLU A 216 8.63 12.20 13.64
N ASN A 217 8.59 11.29 12.67
CA ASN A 217 9.64 10.32 12.38
C ASN A 217 10.70 10.82 11.39
N LEU A 218 10.69 12.09 10.96
CA LEU A 218 11.67 12.65 10.02
C LEU A 218 13.09 12.60 10.61
N ARG A 219 13.99 11.87 9.94
CA ARG A 219 15.39 11.67 10.31
C ARG A 219 16.28 11.57 9.07
N PRO A 220 17.61 11.79 9.20
CA PRO A 220 18.56 11.50 8.13
C PRO A 220 18.47 10.04 7.69
N GLY A 221 18.47 9.82 6.38
CA GLY A 221 18.42 8.49 5.80
C GLY A 221 18.55 8.47 4.29
N SER A 222 18.75 7.28 3.74
CA SER A 222 18.93 7.01 2.33
C SER A 222 17.73 6.28 1.72
N ILE A 223 17.52 6.48 0.42
CA ILE A 223 16.48 5.81 -0.34
C ILE A 223 17.13 5.05 -1.48
N PHE A 224 16.86 3.75 -1.56
CA PHE A 224 17.35 2.90 -2.65
C PHE A 224 16.19 2.47 -3.54
N ILE A 225 16.43 2.40 -4.86
CA ILE A 225 15.45 1.95 -5.85
C ILE A 225 15.88 0.63 -6.48
N SER A 226 14.90 -0.21 -6.80
CA SER A 226 15.11 -1.47 -7.53
C SER A 226 13.88 -1.80 -8.36
N ASN A 227 14.08 -2.39 -9.54
CA ASN A 227 13.04 -2.79 -10.47
C ASN A 227 13.12 -4.28 -10.77
N GLY A 228 11.98 -4.89 -11.12
CA GLY A 228 11.97 -6.27 -11.61
C GLY A 228 10.58 -6.77 -11.95
N GLU A 229 10.50 -7.82 -12.75
CA GLU A 229 9.24 -8.37 -13.24
C GLU A 229 8.61 -9.37 -12.26
N LEU A 230 7.29 -9.25 -12.08
CA LEU A 230 6.41 -10.22 -11.43
C LEU A 230 5.40 -10.75 -12.46
N LEU A 231 5.53 -12.02 -12.86
CA LEU A 231 4.84 -12.55 -14.04
C LEU A 231 3.43 -13.05 -13.77
N ASP A 232 3.19 -13.64 -12.62
CA ASP A 232 2.03 -14.48 -12.30
C ASP A 232 1.05 -13.86 -11.29
N ALA A 233 1.01 -12.52 -11.21
CA ALA A 233 0.10 -11.77 -10.34
C ALA A 233 -0.91 -10.89 -11.10
N GLY A 234 -1.01 -11.02 -12.41
CA GLY A 234 -2.00 -10.30 -13.20
C GLY A 234 -2.09 -10.81 -14.64
N VAL A 235 -3.31 -10.76 -15.21
CA VAL A 235 -3.62 -11.07 -16.62
C VAL A 235 -4.47 -9.95 -17.21
N ASN A 236 -4.40 -9.76 -18.54
CA ASN A 236 -5.26 -8.79 -19.20
C ASN A 236 -6.70 -9.30 -19.26
N ARG A 237 -7.67 -8.52 -18.75
CA ARG A 237 -9.10 -8.87 -18.75
C ARG A 237 -9.87 -8.32 -19.97
N SER A 238 -9.23 -7.46 -20.75
CA SER A 238 -9.77 -6.85 -21.98
C SER A 238 -8.83 -7.01 -23.16
N PRO A 239 -8.37 -8.26 -23.47
CA PRO A 239 -7.31 -8.48 -24.46
C PRO A 239 -7.69 -8.03 -25.88
N SER A 240 -8.97 -8.06 -26.26
CA SER A 240 -9.42 -7.59 -27.56
C SER A 240 -9.25 -6.07 -27.73
N ALA A 241 -9.39 -5.29 -26.66
CA ALA A 241 -9.11 -3.85 -26.69
C ALA A 241 -7.60 -3.59 -26.78
N TYR A 242 -6.78 -4.29 -25.98
CA TYR A 242 -5.32 -4.21 -26.06
C TYR A 242 -4.79 -4.51 -27.48
N LEU A 243 -5.34 -5.54 -28.15
CA LEU A 243 -4.96 -5.93 -29.51
C LEU A 243 -5.33 -4.89 -30.57
N ASN A 244 -6.20 -3.93 -30.28
CA ASN A 244 -6.54 -2.83 -31.19
C ASN A 244 -5.45 -1.73 -31.26
N ASN A 245 -4.50 -1.71 -30.31
CA ASN A 245 -3.32 -0.84 -30.41
C ASN A 245 -2.43 -1.26 -31.59
N PRO A 246 -1.64 -0.34 -32.18
CA PRO A 246 -0.75 -0.65 -33.30
C PRO A 246 0.16 -1.87 -33.04
N SER A 247 0.28 -2.76 -34.01
CA SER A 247 1.07 -4.00 -33.89
C SER A 247 2.55 -3.73 -33.65
N GLU A 248 3.08 -2.68 -34.28
CA GLU A 248 4.47 -2.23 -34.12
C GLU A 248 4.74 -1.84 -32.66
N GLU A 249 3.86 -1.04 -32.06
CA GLU A 249 3.98 -0.62 -30.66
C GLU A 249 3.84 -1.80 -29.69
N ARG A 250 2.86 -2.71 -29.95
CA ARG A 250 2.67 -3.90 -29.10
C ARG A 250 3.88 -4.82 -29.14
N SER A 251 4.59 -4.90 -30.26
CA SER A 251 5.79 -5.73 -30.41
C SER A 251 7.00 -5.26 -29.61
N GLU A 252 6.99 -4.00 -29.13
CA GLU A 252 8.01 -3.48 -28.20
C GLU A 252 7.90 -4.09 -26.79
N TYR A 253 6.76 -4.73 -26.48
CA TYR A 253 6.47 -5.28 -25.16
C TYR A 253 6.24 -6.80 -25.22
N LYS A 254 6.88 -7.52 -24.29
CA LYS A 254 6.78 -8.97 -24.21
C LYS A 254 5.40 -9.45 -23.73
N TYR A 255 4.71 -8.62 -22.92
CA TYR A 255 3.46 -8.99 -22.25
C TYR A 255 2.37 -7.95 -22.54
N ASP A 256 1.12 -8.40 -22.50
CA ASP A 256 -0.09 -7.60 -22.63
C ASP A 256 -0.55 -6.94 -21.31
N THR A 257 0.21 -7.10 -20.24
CA THR A 257 0.08 -6.42 -18.97
C THR A 257 1.43 -5.89 -18.51
N ASP A 258 1.44 -4.91 -17.63
CA ASP A 258 2.66 -4.37 -17.08
C ASP A 258 3.16 -5.26 -15.94
N LYS A 259 4.31 -5.91 -16.12
CA LYS A 259 4.89 -6.87 -15.17
C LYS A 259 5.95 -6.24 -14.27
N GLU A 260 6.35 -4.99 -14.54
CA GLU A 260 7.37 -4.31 -13.75
C GLU A 260 6.84 -3.91 -12.38
N MET A 261 7.59 -4.26 -11.35
CA MET A 261 7.46 -3.74 -9.99
C MET A 261 8.65 -2.83 -9.71
N THR A 262 8.38 -1.56 -9.43
CA THR A 262 9.38 -0.60 -8.96
C THR A 262 9.27 -0.48 -7.45
N LEU A 263 10.37 -0.63 -6.72
CA LEU A 263 10.42 -0.62 -5.26
C LEU A 263 11.39 0.43 -4.73
N LEU A 264 10.95 1.18 -3.72
CA LEU A 264 11.78 2.02 -2.86
C LEU A 264 12.03 1.33 -1.53
N LYS A 265 13.29 1.35 -1.11
CA LYS A 265 13.74 0.92 0.22
C LYS A 265 14.21 2.12 1.00
N PHE A 266 13.62 2.37 2.16
CA PHE A 266 13.95 3.45 3.07
C PHE A 266 14.88 2.93 4.18
N VAL A 267 16.01 3.60 4.35
CA VAL A 267 17.05 3.23 5.33
C VAL A 267 17.38 4.44 6.19
N ASP A 268 17.00 4.37 7.46
CA ASP A 268 17.34 5.36 8.48
C ASP A 268 18.79 5.18 8.92
N ASP A 269 19.56 6.27 9.09
CA ASP A 269 20.98 6.21 9.44
C ASP A 269 21.24 5.56 10.81
N GLN A 270 20.27 5.67 11.74
CA GLN A 270 20.37 5.10 13.10
C GLN A 270 19.76 3.69 13.19
N TRP A 271 18.61 3.48 12.56
CA TRP A 271 17.78 2.29 12.76
C TRP A 271 17.91 1.26 11.63
N GLY A 272 18.58 1.62 10.52
CA GLY A 272 18.65 0.80 9.32
C GLY A 272 17.33 0.80 8.54
N PRO A 273 16.93 -0.33 7.93
CA PRO A 273 15.68 -0.39 7.16
C PRO A 273 14.45 -0.07 8.01
N VAL A 274 13.63 0.91 7.55
CA VAL A 274 12.41 1.38 8.23
C VAL A 274 11.15 1.25 7.39
N GLY A 275 11.28 0.96 6.07
CA GLY A 275 10.10 0.73 5.24
C GLY A 275 10.39 0.51 3.78
N SER A 276 9.32 0.21 3.02
CA SER A 276 9.34 0.05 1.57
C SER A 276 8.03 0.49 0.94
N PHE A 277 8.10 1.07 -0.25
CA PHE A 277 6.96 1.39 -1.09
C PHE A 277 7.22 0.84 -2.49
N ASN A 278 6.23 0.18 -3.09
CA ASN A 278 6.36 -0.31 -4.45
C ASN A 278 5.12 0.01 -5.28
N TRP A 279 5.30 0.04 -6.61
CA TRP A 279 4.24 0.23 -7.60
C TRP A 279 4.18 -0.99 -8.51
N PHE A 280 2.99 -1.61 -8.61
CA PHE A 280 2.74 -2.77 -9.45
C PHE A 280 1.28 -2.77 -9.94
N ALA A 281 1.07 -3.18 -11.21
CA ALA A 281 -0.25 -3.21 -11.85
C ALA A 281 -0.97 -4.53 -11.57
N THR A 282 -2.00 -4.51 -10.70
CA THR A 282 -3.00 -5.56 -10.57
C THR A 282 -4.20 -5.06 -9.78
N HIS A 283 -5.43 -5.36 -10.22
CA HIS A 283 -6.66 -4.96 -9.51
C HIS A 283 -6.75 -5.58 -8.10
N GLY A 284 -7.42 -4.88 -7.21
CA GLY A 284 -7.83 -5.39 -5.88
C GLY A 284 -9.16 -6.16 -5.97
N THR A 285 -9.21 -7.19 -6.81
CA THR A 285 -10.39 -7.98 -7.11
C THR A 285 -10.16 -9.49 -6.94
N SER A 286 -9.22 -9.88 -6.05
CA SER A 286 -9.11 -11.27 -5.59
C SER A 286 -10.28 -11.67 -4.70
N MET A 287 -10.80 -10.70 -3.90
CA MET A 287 -12.06 -10.82 -3.19
C MET A 287 -13.21 -10.53 -4.14
N SER A 288 -14.20 -11.41 -4.20
CA SER A 288 -15.33 -11.29 -5.13
C SER A 288 -16.37 -10.26 -4.68
N ARG A 289 -17.31 -9.92 -5.57
CA ARG A 289 -18.44 -9.04 -5.23
C ARG A 289 -19.41 -9.63 -4.19
N THR A 290 -19.31 -10.93 -3.89
CA THR A 290 -20.11 -11.59 -2.85
C THR A 290 -19.44 -11.56 -1.49
N ASN A 291 -18.18 -11.15 -1.41
CA ASN A 291 -17.49 -10.96 -0.14
C ASN A 291 -18.13 -9.82 0.68
N SER A 292 -18.30 -10.07 1.97
CA SER A 292 -18.84 -9.11 2.93
C SER A 292 -17.86 -8.72 4.05
N LEU A 293 -16.62 -9.22 4.04
CA LEU A 293 -15.59 -8.84 5.01
C LEU A 293 -14.68 -7.75 4.45
N ILE A 294 -14.46 -6.71 5.26
CA ILE A 294 -13.50 -5.65 4.91
C ILE A 294 -12.11 -6.25 4.75
N SER A 295 -11.45 -5.92 3.65
CA SER A 295 -10.15 -6.45 3.27
C SER A 295 -9.38 -5.45 2.39
N GLY A 296 -8.08 -5.32 2.61
CA GLY A 296 -7.16 -4.63 1.68
C GLY A 296 -6.87 -5.45 0.40
N ASP A 297 -7.55 -6.62 0.23
CA ASP A 297 -7.33 -7.53 -0.90
C ASP A 297 -5.84 -7.91 -1.05
N ASN A 298 -5.40 -8.30 -2.22
CA ASN A 298 -4.06 -8.82 -2.47
C ASN A 298 -2.92 -7.84 -2.13
N LYS A 299 -3.11 -6.53 -2.36
CA LYS A 299 -2.08 -5.51 -2.04
C LYS A 299 -1.99 -5.23 -0.54
N GLY A 300 -3.14 -5.15 0.14
CA GLY A 300 -3.17 -5.03 1.60
C GLY A 300 -2.56 -6.25 2.29
N ALA A 301 -2.87 -7.47 1.78
CA ALA A 301 -2.26 -8.71 2.26
C ALA A 301 -0.73 -8.71 2.05
N ALA A 302 -0.25 -8.29 0.88
CA ALA A 302 1.18 -8.17 0.61
C ALA A 302 1.88 -7.18 1.55
N ALA A 303 1.24 -6.04 1.82
CA ALA A 303 1.76 -5.03 2.74
C ALA A 303 1.88 -5.58 4.16
N ARG A 304 0.84 -6.26 4.66
CA ARG A 304 0.83 -6.88 5.98
C ARG A 304 1.91 -7.96 6.10
N LEU A 305 2.04 -8.85 5.11
CA LEU A 305 3.08 -9.88 5.08
C LEU A 305 4.50 -9.29 5.12
N MET A 306 4.72 -8.15 4.46
CA MET A 306 6.02 -7.47 4.47
C MET A 306 6.31 -6.81 5.83
N GLU A 307 5.31 -6.19 6.45
CA GLU A 307 5.40 -5.60 7.79
C GLU A 307 5.67 -6.68 8.84
N ASP A 308 4.92 -7.79 8.83
CA ASP A 308 5.11 -8.94 9.73
C ASP A 308 6.50 -9.57 9.58
N TRP A 309 7.00 -9.70 8.35
CA TRP A 309 8.34 -10.26 8.10
C TRP A 309 9.44 -9.46 8.82
N PHE A 310 9.34 -8.14 8.82
CA PHE A 310 10.34 -7.30 9.49
C PHE A 310 10.13 -7.25 11.01
N GLU A 311 8.90 -7.28 11.51
CA GLU A 311 8.59 -7.34 12.93
C GLU A 311 9.09 -8.64 13.57
N GLN A 312 8.82 -9.79 12.98
CA GLN A 312 9.30 -11.10 13.46
C GLN A 312 10.82 -11.22 13.48
N ARG A 313 11.52 -10.66 12.50
CA ARG A 313 12.99 -10.66 12.49
C ARG A 313 13.59 -9.80 13.62
N GLU A 314 12.94 -8.70 13.97
CA GLU A 314 13.38 -7.88 15.09
C GLU A 314 13.22 -8.60 16.42
N GLU A 315 12.15 -9.35 16.61
CA GLU A 315 11.94 -10.19 17.80
C GLU A 315 13.02 -11.28 17.93
N LEU A 316 13.31 -11.99 16.84
CA LEU A 316 14.35 -13.02 16.82
C LEU A 316 15.75 -12.45 17.14
N ILE A 317 16.08 -11.26 16.62
CA ILE A 317 17.36 -10.60 16.91
C ILE A 317 17.42 -10.11 18.36
N SER A 318 16.31 -9.60 18.91
CA SER A 318 16.22 -9.16 20.31
C SER A 318 16.34 -10.35 21.29
N ASP A 319 15.83 -11.52 20.93
CA ASP A 319 15.88 -12.76 21.69
C ASP A 319 17.23 -13.48 21.63
N GLU A 320 18.05 -13.29 20.58
CA GLU A 320 19.38 -13.92 20.49
C GLU A 320 20.38 -13.39 21.53
N ILE A 321 20.23 -12.16 22.00
CA ILE A 321 21.13 -11.57 23.00
C ILE A 321 20.95 -12.22 24.39
N PRO A 322 19.71 -12.47 24.91
CA PRO A 322 19.51 -13.22 26.15
C PRO A 322 19.77 -14.73 26.02
N ARG A 323 19.50 -15.34 24.87
CA ARG A 323 19.64 -16.82 24.65
C ARG A 323 21.07 -17.32 24.73
N ARG A 324 22.09 -16.49 24.49
CA ARG A 324 23.48 -16.86 24.77
C ARG A 324 23.79 -17.02 26.26
N VAL A 325 22.94 -16.50 27.15
CA VAL A 325 23.05 -16.67 28.61
C VAL A 325 22.12 -17.79 29.11
N SER A 326 21.02 -18.11 28.42
CA SER A 326 20.05 -19.13 28.87
C SER A 326 20.12 -20.47 28.11
N SER A 327 21.09 -20.69 27.21
CA SER A 327 21.30 -22.01 26.57
C SER A 327 21.72 -23.13 27.56
N ILE A 328 21.71 -22.86 28.85
CA ILE A 328 21.94 -23.83 29.95
C ILE A 328 20.61 -24.28 30.61
N ILE A 329 19.47 -23.66 30.30
CA ILE A 329 18.17 -24.02 30.90
C ILE A 329 17.25 -24.65 29.86
N ARG A 330 17.34 -25.99 29.79
CA ARG A 330 16.36 -27.04 29.48
C ARG A 330 15.33 -26.83 28.39
N ASN A 331 15.45 -27.60 27.33
CA ASN A 331 14.37 -28.20 26.57
C ASN A 331 13.36 -28.94 27.46
N HIS A 332 12.33 -28.27 27.90
CA HIS A 332 11.09 -28.92 28.30
C HIS A 332 10.08 -28.68 27.20
N GLN A 333 9.89 -29.63 26.30
CA GLN A 333 8.70 -29.80 25.49
C GLN A 333 7.58 -30.17 26.46
N ASP A 334 6.64 -29.25 26.67
CA ASP A 334 5.50 -29.49 27.55
C ASP A 334 4.72 -30.72 27.09
N SER A 335 4.37 -31.61 28.00
CA SER A 335 3.50 -32.71 27.64
C SER A 335 2.09 -32.18 27.36
N HIS A 336 1.41 -32.80 26.42
CA HIS A 336 0.02 -32.45 26.05
C HIS A 336 -0.92 -32.51 27.28
N GLU A 337 -0.67 -33.43 28.22
CA GLU A 337 -1.44 -33.57 29.46
C GLU A 337 -1.27 -32.36 30.40
N GLU A 338 -0.08 -31.81 30.53
CA GLU A 338 0.15 -30.59 31.35
C GLU A 338 -0.56 -29.37 30.79
N LEU A 339 -0.64 -29.24 29.46
CA LEU A 339 -1.40 -28.15 28.81
C LEU A 339 -2.90 -28.28 29.02
N LEU A 340 -3.45 -29.50 28.99
CA LEU A 340 -4.86 -29.77 29.29
C LEU A 340 -5.23 -29.53 30.75
N GLU A 341 -4.34 -29.91 31.72
CA GLU A 341 -4.54 -29.62 33.15
C GLU A 341 -4.55 -28.12 33.41
N LEU A 342 -3.65 -27.36 32.75
CA LEU A 342 -3.58 -25.91 32.87
C LEU A 342 -4.84 -25.25 32.27
N ALA A 343 -5.34 -25.72 31.14
CA ALA A 343 -6.60 -25.24 30.55
C ALA A 343 -7.80 -25.49 31.50
N SER A 344 -7.93 -26.73 32.06
CA SER A 344 -9.02 -27.07 32.98
C SER A 344 -8.98 -26.32 34.31
N TYR A 345 -7.79 -25.95 34.78
CA TYR A 345 -7.64 -25.11 35.99
C TYR A 345 -8.28 -23.73 35.80
N PHE A 346 -8.11 -23.10 34.61
CA PHE A 346 -8.72 -21.80 34.34
C PHE A 346 -10.22 -21.85 34.08
N GLU A 347 -10.76 -22.97 33.56
CA GLU A 347 -12.19 -23.18 33.45
C GLU A 347 -12.88 -23.28 34.82
N SER A 348 -12.18 -23.80 35.83
CA SER A 348 -12.75 -23.99 37.20
C SER A 348 -12.82 -22.70 38.00
N GLN A 349 -12.28 -21.57 37.53
CA GLN A 349 -12.28 -20.29 38.24
C GLN A 349 -12.96 -19.16 37.43
N PRO A 350 -14.27 -19.20 37.20
CA PRO A 350 -15.01 -18.12 36.53
C PRO A 350 -15.02 -16.91 37.47
N GLY A 351 -14.29 -15.87 37.15
CA GLY A 351 -14.32 -14.58 37.87
C GLY A 351 -13.00 -13.97 38.29
N ARG A 352 -11.85 -14.67 38.18
CA ARG A 352 -10.54 -14.05 38.43
C ARG A 352 -9.79 -13.50 37.23
N ALA A 353 -10.28 -13.75 36.01
CA ALA A 353 -9.65 -13.33 34.77
C ALA A 353 -10.16 -12.00 34.20
N ALA A 354 -10.89 -11.20 34.99
CA ALA A 354 -11.15 -9.81 34.63
C ALA A 354 -9.88 -8.99 34.86
N THR A 355 -8.88 -9.17 34.01
CA THR A 355 -7.84 -8.17 33.88
C THR A 355 -8.54 -6.85 33.58
N ARG A 356 -8.31 -5.83 34.41
CA ARG A 356 -8.65 -4.44 34.08
C ARG A 356 -7.90 -4.07 32.79
N VAL A 357 -8.44 -4.53 31.66
CA VAL A 357 -8.11 -3.92 30.38
C VAL A 357 -8.71 -2.52 30.50
N SER A 358 -7.84 -1.51 30.60
CA SER A 358 -8.25 -0.12 30.55
C SER A 358 -9.21 0.04 29.38
N SER A 359 -10.18 0.93 29.46
CA SER A 359 -11.27 1.20 28.54
C SER A 359 -10.86 1.57 27.10
N SER A 360 -9.70 1.20 26.69
CA SER A 360 -9.22 1.22 25.32
C SER A 360 -8.59 -0.13 25.00
N ALA A 361 -9.29 -0.93 24.17
CA ALA A 361 -8.67 -2.05 23.47
C ALA A 361 -7.62 -1.49 22.48
N ARG A 362 -6.53 -0.94 23.02
CA ARG A 362 -5.41 -0.49 22.20
C ARG A 362 -4.73 -1.73 21.63
N ARG A 363 -4.49 -1.71 20.33
CA ARG A 363 -3.66 -2.68 19.64
C ARG A 363 -2.38 -2.91 20.45
N VAL A 364 -2.19 -4.13 20.93
CA VAL A 364 -0.95 -4.51 21.61
C VAL A 364 0.05 -4.90 20.54
N ARG A 365 0.70 -3.91 19.95
CA ARG A 365 1.96 -4.16 19.26
C ARG A 365 2.96 -4.67 20.30
N SER A 366 3.73 -5.68 19.92
CA SER A 366 4.69 -6.40 20.78
C SER A 366 5.32 -5.53 21.87
N PRO A 367 5.29 -5.93 23.16
CA PRO A 367 5.91 -5.18 24.27
C PRO A 367 7.44 -5.09 24.19
N LEU A 368 8.07 -5.75 23.20
CA LEU A 368 9.53 -5.80 23.03
C LEU A 368 10.10 -4.70 22.11
N ARG A 369 9.29 -3.75 21.63
CA ARG A 369 9.86 -2.59 20.94
C ARG A 369 10.74 -1.78 21.87
N LYS A 370 11.99 -1.54 21.48
CA LYS A 370 12.76 -0.41 22.00
C LYS A 370 11.87 0.82 21.86
N ALA A 371 11.59 1.50 22.97
CA ALA A 371 10.56 2.57 23.07
C ALA A 371 10.66 3.69 22.02
N ASP A 372 11.71 3.71 21.19
CA ASP A 372 12.05 4.80 20.26
C ASP A 372 12.15 4.41 18.79
N LYS A 373 12.10 3.11 18.41
CA LYS A 373 12.20 2.69 17.01
C LYS A 373 10.82 2.67 16.34
N PRO A 374 10.59 3.40 15.22
CA PRO A 374 9.34 3.32 14.47
C PRO A 374 9.17 1.92 13.87
N GLY A 375 7.93 1.44 13.79
CA GLY A 375 7.64 0.19 13.12
C GLY A 375 7.95 0.24 11.63
N PHE A 376 8.23 -0.93 11.04
CA PHE A 376 8.42 -1.04 9.60
C PHE A 376 7.10 -0.73 8.86
N VAL A 377 7.15 0.15 7.86
CA VAL A 377 5.99 0.54 7.06
C VAL A 377 6.17 0.05 5.63
N SER A 378 5.23 -0.75 5.12
CA SER A 378 5.29 -1.23 3.74
C SER A 378 4.01 -0.98 2.98
N ALA A 379 4.11 -0.41 1.76
CA ALA A 379 2.99 -0.12 0.90
C ALA A 379 3.14 -0.75 -0.50
N PHE A 380 2.06 -1.36 -0.97
CA PHE A 380 1.94 -1.94 -2.31
C PHE A 380 0.97 -1.08 -3.14
N CYS A 381 1.54 -0.08 -3.80
CA CYS A 381 0.78 0.96 -4.49
C CYS A 381 0.25 0.48 -5.84
N GLN A 382 -0.85 1.09 -6.28
CA GLN A 382 -1.43 0.83 -7.59
C GLN A 382 -0.75 1.69 -8.67
N THR A 383 -0.66 1.14 -9.88
CA THR A 383 -0.20 1.86 -11.07
C THR A 383 -1.25 1.79 -12.20
N ASN A 384 -0.87 1.51 -13.43
CA ASN A 384 -1.76 1.40 -14.58
C ASN A 384 -2.44 0.01 -14.64
N CYS A 385 -3.41 -0.20 -13.77
CA CYS A 385 -4.09 -1.49 -13.57
C CYS A 385 -5.41 -1.64 -14.33
N GLY A 386 -5.83 -0.63 -15.12
CA GLY A 386 -7.20 -0.54 -15.65
C GLY A 386 -7.71 -1.82 -16.31
N ASP A 387 -6.87 -2.53 -17.06
CA ASP A 387 -7.19 -3.77 -17.75
C ASP A 387 -6.52 -5.03 -17.13
N VAL A 388 -5.97 -4.93 -15.92
CA VAL A 388 -5.18 -6.01 -15.28
C VAL A 388 -5.93 -6.64 -14.12
N SER A 389 -6.31 -7.92 -14.26
CA SER A 389 -7.01 -8.73 -13.25
C SER A 389 -6.06 -9.63 -12.46
N PRO A 390 -6.26 -9.82 -11.12
CA PRO A 390 -5.53 -10.81 -10.31
C PRO A 390 -6.04 -12.25 -10.53
N ASN A 391 -7.12 -12.42 -11.30
CA ASN A 391 -7.75 -13.73 -11.57
C ASN A 391 -6.99 -14.49 -12.66
N VAL A 392 -5.76 -14.89 -12.32
CA VAL A 392 -4.72 -15.37 -13.23
C VAL A 392 -5.01 -16.72 -13.89
N LEU A 393 -6.01 -17.46 -13.44
CA LEU A 393 -6.46 -18.67 -14.13
C LEU A 393 -7.31 -18.36 -15.37
N GLY A 394 -7.72 -17.07 -15.56
CA GLY A 394 -8.56 -16.64 -16.67
C GLY A 394 -10.05 -16.61 -16.34
N ALA A 395 -10.86 -16.27 -17.34
CA ALA A 395 -12.31 -16.14 -17.19
C ALA A 395 -13.07 -17.31 -17.83
N PHE A 396 -14.02 -17.88 -17.06
CA PHE A 396 -14.78 -19.08 -17.44
C PHE A 396 -16.27 -18.92 -17.18
N CYS A 397 -17.04 -19.61 -17.98
CA CYS A 397 -18.50 -19.69 -17.85
C CYS A 397 -18.89 -20.56 -16.64
N LEU A 398 -19.80 -20.04 -15.80
CA LEU A 398 -20.26 -20.77 -14.61
C LEU A 398 -21.09 -22.01 -14.95
N ASP A 399 -21.85 -21.96 -16.05
CA ASP A 399 -22.77 -23.01 -16.51
C ASP A 399 -22.06 -24.14 -17.24
N THR A 400 -21.07 -23.82 -18.08
CA THR A 400 -20.41 -24.79 -18.97
C THR A 400 -18.98 -25.14 -18.55
N GLY A 401 -18.32 -24.27 -17.74
CA GLY A 401 -16.90 -24.38 -17.41
C GLY A 401 -15.96 -24.04 -18.58
N LEU A 402 -16.48 -23.66 -19.74
CA LEU A 402 -15.68 -23.25 -20.90
C LEU A 402 -15.16 -21.81 -20.76
N PRO A 403 -14.05 -21.44 -21.44
CA PRO A 403 -13.61 -20.05 -21.50
C PRO A 403 -14.71 -19.11 -21.98
N CYS A 404 -14.75 -17.90 -21.44
CA CYS A 404 -15.66 -16.84 -21.91
C CYS A 404 -15.33 -16.39 -23.34
N ASP A 405 -16.31 -15.79 -24.01
CA ASP A 405 -16.09 -15.14 -25.31
C ASP A 405 -15.00 -14.08 -25.22
N PHE A 406 -14.04 -14.15 -26.15
CA PHE A 406 -12.84 -13.29 -26.13
C PHE A 406 -13.13 -11.82 -26.37
N ASN A 407 -14.11 -11.49 -27.22
CA ASN A 407 -14.40 -10.13 -27.64
C ASN A 407 -15.34 -9.40 -26.66
N HIS A 408 -16.25 -10.13 -25.99
CA HIS A 408 -17.33 -9.53 -25.21
C HIS A 408 -17.33 -9.98 -23.75
N SER A 409 -16.50 -10.95 -23.36
CA SER A 409 -16.50 -11.57 -22.01
C SER A 409 -17.89 -12.07 -21.62
N THR A 410 -18.51 -12.87 -22.49
CA THR A 410 -19.84 -13.43 -22.30
C THR A 410 -19.84 -14.95 -22.42
N CYS A 411 -20.92 -15.58 -21.91
CA CYS A 411 -21.23 -16.98 -22.02
C CYS A 411 -22.58 -17.12 -22.71
N GLY A 412 -22.58 -17.55 -23.98
CA GLY A 412 -23.81 -17.56 -24.77
C GLY A 412 -24.48 -16.18 -24.87
N GLY A 413 -23.70 -15.10 -24.94
CA GLY A 413 -24.16 -13.72 -25.00
C GLY A 413 -24.51 -13.10 -23.63
N ARG A 414 -24.37 -13.82 -22.52
CA ARG A 414 -24.68 -13.40 -21.14
C ARG A 414 -23.40 -13.11 -20.36
N ASN A 415 -23.21 -11.84 -19.95
CA ASN A 415 -22.04 -11.42 -19.21
C ASN A 415 -22.04 -11.89 -17.75
N GLU A 416 -23.21 -12.01 -17.12
CA GLU A 416 -23.36 -12.42 -15.71
C GLU A 416 -22.91 -13.87 -15.44
N LEU A 417 -22.67 -14.67 -16.47
CA LEU A 417 -22.16 -16.03 -16.35
C LEU A 417 -20.63 -16.13 -16.51
N CYS A 418 -19.98 -15.06 -16.92
CA CYS A 418 -18.53 -15.04 -17.19
C CYS A 418 -17.75 -14.51 -15.98
N TYR A 419 -16.98 -15.36 -15.31
CA TYR A 419 -16.23 -15.01 -14.12
C TYR A 419 -14.74 -15.33 -14.23
N GLY A 420 -13.91 -14.38 -13.81
CA GLY A 420 -12.48 -14.54 -13.57
C GLY A 420 -12.22 -15.47 -12.38
N ARG A 421 -11.23 -16.36 -12.52
CA ARG A 421 -10.85 -17.31 -11.47
C ARG A 421 -9.47 -16.96 -10.92
N GLY A 422 -9.39 -16.68 -9.62
CA GLY A 422 -8.14 -16.51 -8.89
C GLY A 422 -7.41 -17.84 -8.65
N PRO A 423 -6.13 -17.81 -8.24
CA PRO A 423 -5.32 -19.01 -8.06
C PRO A 423 -5.80 -19.95 -6.93
N GLY A 424 -6.58 -19.45 -5.99
CA GLY A 424 -7.21 -20.24 -4.91
C GLY A 424 -8.66 -20.64 -5.18
N TYR A 425 -9.20 -20.39 -6.40
CA TYR A 425 -10.60 -20.67 -6.72
C TYR A 425 -11.03 -22.07 -6.27
N PRO A 426 -12.21 -22.23 -5.62
CA PRO A 426 -13.25 -21.22 -5.37
C PRO A 426 -13.06 -20.38 -4.11
N ASP A 427 -11.99 -20.56 -3.33
CA ASP A 427 -11.72 -19.77 -2.13
C ASP A 427 -11.06 -18.41 -2.51
N GLU A 428 -11.82 -17.32 -2.32
CA GLU A 428 -11.37 -15.96 -2.60
C GLU A 428 -10.32 -15.45 -1.58
N PHE A 429 -10.38 -15.92 -0.34
CA PHE A 429 -9.39 -15.59 0.68
C PHE A 429 -8.04 -16.26 0.35
N GLU A 430 -8.06 -17.48 -0.15
CA GLU A 430 -6.88 -18.18 -0.64
C GLU A 430 -6.31 -17.48 -1.88
N SER A 431 -7.17 -17.04 -2.81
CA SER A 431 -6.74 -16.22 -3.97
C SER A 431 -6.06 -14.93 -3.53
N THR A 432 -6.62 -14.23 -2.55
CA THR A 432 -6.06 -13.01 -1.95
C THR A 432 -4.70 -13.28 -1.33
N ARG A 433 -4.58 -14.37 -0.54
CA ARG A 433 -3.34 -14.78 0.10
C ARG A 433 -2.25 -15.09 -0.93
N VAL A 434 -2.57 -15.89 -1.95
CA VAL A 434 -1.59 -16.32 -2.98
C VAL A 434 -1.08 -15.14 -3.80
N ILE A 435 -1.97 -14.25 -4.28
CA ILE A 435 -1.55 -13.06 -5.06
C ILE A 435 -0.81 -12.07 -4.15
N GLY A 436 -1.22 -11.93 -2.88
CA GLY A 436 -0.50 -11.15 -1.88
C GLY A 436 0.91 -11.66 -1.63
N GLU A 437 1.07 -12.97 -1.43
CA GLU A 437 2.38 -13.60 -1.24
C GLU A 437 3.31 -13.47 -2.45
N ARG A 438 2.79 -13.58 -3.68
CA ARG A 438 3.58 -13.39 -4.89
C ARG A 438 4.15 -11.97 -4.96
N GLN A 439 3.32 -10.96 -4.67
CA GLN A 439 3.75 -9.57 -4.59
C GLN A 439 4.76 -9.36 -3.45
N PHE A 440 4.48 -9.87 -2.25
CA PHE A 440 5.38 -9.80 -1.10
C PHE A 440 6.76 -10.42 -1.40
N LYS A 441 6.80 -11.66 -1.92
CA LYS A 441 8.05 -12.37 -2.23
C LYS A 441 8.89 -11.60 -3.25
N LYS A 442 8.23 -11.01 -4.28
CA LYS A 442 8.92 -10.18 -5.26
C LYS A 442 9.44 -8.88 -4.66
N ALA A 443 8.64 -8.22 -3.84
CA ALA A 443 9.07 -7.00 -3.15
C ALA A 443 10.24 -7.27 -2.19
N LEU A 444 10.23 -8.38 -1.45
CA LEU A 444 11.33 -8.78 -0.58
C LEU A 444 12.63 -9.07 -1.37
N ASP A 445 12.53 -9.73 -2.54
CA ASP A 445 13.67 -9.94 -3.43
C ASP A 445 14.27 -8.61 -3.90
N LEU A 446 13.42 -7.68 -4.38
CA LEU A 446 13.84 -6.35 -4.80
C LEU A 446 14.42 -5.53 -3.64
N PHE A 447 13.81 -5.59 -2.47
CA PHE A 447 14.29 -4.91 -1.26
C PHE A 447 15.71 -5.35 -0.86
N ASN A 448 15.98 -6.66 -0.94
CA ASN A 448 17.29 -7.23 -0.61
C ASN A 448 18.34 -6.88 -1.67
N LYS A 449 17.94 -6.68 -2.94
CA LYS A 449 18.82 -6.34 -4.07
C LYS A 449 18.99 -4.84 -4.26
N ALA A 450 18.13 -4.01 -3.68
CA ALA A 450 18.16 -2.56 -3.85
C ALA A 450 19.50 -1.96 -3.42
N SER A 451 20.25 -1.43 -4.40
CA SER A 451 21.59 -0.86 -4.25
C SER A 451 21.77 0.47 -4.99
N GLU A 452 20.89 0.83 -5.92
CA GLU A 452 20.88 2.15 -6.56
C GLU A 452 20.31 3.17 -5.59
N GLU A 453 21.14 4.04 -5.05
CA GLU A 453 20.73 5.12 -4.16
C GLU A 453 20.18 6.29 -4.97
N LEU A 454 18.98 6.75 -4.59
CA LEU A 454 18.41 7.97 -5.13
C LEU A 454 19.10 9.18 -4.52
N GLN A 455 19.60 10.06 -5.39
CA GLN A 455 20.26 11.31 -5.02
C GLN A 455 19.76 12.47 -5.88
N GLY A 456 19.87 13.70 -5.37
CA GLY A 456 19.49 14.92 -6.05
C GLY A 456 18.20 15.53 -5.52
N LYS A 457 17.63 16.49 -6.24
CA LYS A 457 16.55 17.36 -5.78
C LYS A 457 15.28 16.65 -5.41
N VAL A 458 14.62 17.15 -4.35
CA VAL A 458 13.23 16.87 -4.02
C VAL A 458 12.39 18.05 -4.52
N ASP A 459 11.46 17.81 -5.46
CA ASP A 459 10.64 18.89 -6.07
C ASP A 459 9.27 18.34 -6.48
N TYR A 460 8.34 19.21 -6.83
CA TYR A 460 6.99 18.83 -7.22
C TYR A 460 6.33 19.86 -8.10
N ARG A 461 5.36 19.42 -8.93
CA ARG A 461 4.44 20.29 -9.67
C ARG A 461 3.05 19.70 -9.62
N GLN A 462 2.06 20.58 -9.48
CA GLN A 462 0.65 20.21 -9.47
C GLN A 462 -0.16 21.28 -10.21
N VAL A 463 -1.21 20.82 -10.92
CA VAL A 463 -2.18 21.68 -11.58
C VAL A 463 -3.56 21.06 -11.53
N TYR A 464 -4.60 21.87 -11.40
CA TYR A 464 -5.97 21.46 -11.66
C TYR A 464 -6.32 21.76 -13.12
N VAL A 465 -6.90 20.76 -13.82
CA VAL A 465 -7.25 20.83 -15.23
C VAL A 465 -8.74 20.50 -15.42
N ASP A 466 -9.46 21.33 -16.14
CA ASP A 466 -10.83 21.04 -16.54
C ASP A 466 -10.82 20.12 -17.80
N PHE A 467 -11.02 18.83 -17.55
CA PHE A 467 -11.08 17.81 -18.61
C PHE A 467 -12.40 17.80 -19.40
N SER A 468 -13.43 18.52 -18.98
CA SER A 468 -14.68 18.59 -19.74
C SER A 468 -14.56 19.40 -21.03
N GLN A 469 -13.47 20.15 -21.20
CA GLN A 469 -13.28 21.07 -22.31
C GLN A 469 -11.82 21.38 -22.64
N LEU A 470 -10.90 20.47 -22.37
CA LEU A 470 -9.48 20.66 -22.61
C LEU A 470 -9.18 20.62 -24.11
N ASN A 471 -8.50 21.65 -24.62
CA ASN A 471 -7.97 21.67 -25.98
C ASN A 471 -6.68 20.83 -26.03
N VAL A 472 -6.63 19.89 -26.93
CA VAL A 472 -5.54 18.93 -27.12
C VAL A 472 -4.98 19.04 -28.51
N THR A 473 -3.67 19.19 -28.65
CA THR A 473 -2.98 19.26 -29.92
C THR A 473 -2.54 17.87 -30.37
N LEU A 474 -3.09 17.38 -31.46
CA LEU A 474 -2.68 16.16 -32.13
C LEU A 474 -1.61 16.50 -33.19
N THR A 475 -0.49 15.80 -33.18
CA THR A 475 0.52 15.86 -34.22
C THR A 475 0.31 14.69 -35.17
N LYS A 476 -0.02 14.97 -36.44
CA LYS A 476 -0.21 13.97 -37.48
C LYS A 476 1.12 13.42 -37.99
N LYS A 477 1.09 12.28 -38.68
CA LYS A 477 2.29 11.64 -39.25
C LYS A 477 3.03 12.52 -40.27
N ASP A 478 2.32 13.44 -40.94
CA ASP A 478 2.86 14.43 -41.90
C ASP A 478 3.48 15.66 -41.21
N GLY A 479 3.48 15.71 -39.88
CA GLY A 479 3.99 16.84 -39.07
C GLY A 479 2.97 17.98 -38.90
N SER A 480 1.80 17.94 -39.53
CA SER A 480 0.75 18.91 -39.29
C SER A 480 0.10 18.75 -37.92
N SER A 481 -0.46 19.83 -37.39
CA SER A 481 -1.13 19.82 -36.07
C SER A 481 -2.62 20.09 -36.24
N GLU A 482 -3.42 19.33 -35.47
CA GLU A 482 -4.85 19.53 -35.33
C GLU A 482 -5.22 19.73 -33.87
N VAL A 483 -6.10 20.69 -33.59
CA VAL A 483 -6.61 20.90 -32.23
C VAL A 483 -7.95 20.20 -32.11
N VAL A 484 -8.02 19.23 -31.19
CA VAL A 484 -9.25 18.54 -30.80
C VAL A 484 -9.60 18.92 -29.36
N ARG A 485 -10.79 18.54 -28.92
CA ARG A 485 -11.26 18.87 -27.59
C ARG A 485 -11.73 17.63 -26.85
N THR A 486 -11.45 17.54 -25.54
CA THR A 486 -12.08 16.55 -24.67
C THR A 486 -13.56 16.88 -24.44
N CYS A 487 -14.34 15.93 -23.98
CA CYS A 487 -15.79 16.00 -23.87
C CYS A 487 -16.23 16.19 -22.41
N PRO A 488 -17.40 16.79 -22.12
CA PRO A 488 -18.05 16.63 -20.82
C PRO A 488 -18.22 15.14 -20.48
N ALA A 489 -18.15 14.79 -19.20
CA ALA A 489 -18.10 13.39 -18.77
C ALA A 489 -19.34 12.58 -19.23
N ALA A 490 -19.10 11.37 -19.75
CA ALA A 490 -20.18 10.42 -20.06
C ALA A 490 -19.71 8.96 -19.94
N MET A 491 -20.62 8.08 -19.51
CA MET A 491 -20.41 6.64 -19.38
C MET A 491 -21.20 5.90 -20.45
N GLY A 492 -20.56 4.92 -21.10
CA GLY A 492 -21.14 4.11 -22.17
C GLY A 492 -21.96 2.93 -21.63
N PHE A 493 -22.72 2.25 -22.54
CA PHE A 493 -23.52 1.08 -22.18
C PHE A 493 -22.67 -0.08 -21.67
N ALA A 494 -21.50 -0.32 -22.26
CA ALA A 494 -20.61 -1.40 -21.83
C ALA A 494 -20.01 -1.20 -20.43
N PHE A 495 -20.08 0.01 -19.83
CA PHE A 495 -19.78 0.21 -18.42
C PHE A 495 -20.70 -0.65 -17.51
N ALA A 496 -22.01 -0.70 -17.80
CA ALA A 496 -22.97 -1.45 -17.00
C ALA A 496 -22.83 -2.98 -17.18
N ALA A 497 -22.11 -3.44 -18.19
CA ALA A 497 -21.76 -4.86 -18.37
C ALA A 497 -20.77 -5.37 -17.32
N GLY A 498 -20.04 -4.47 -16.64
CA GLY A 498 -18.97 -4.85 -15.71
C GLY A 498 -17.80 -5.52 -16.42
N THR A 499 -16.97 -6.23 -15.67
CA THR A 499 -15.80 -6.97 -16.14
C THR A 499 -15.89 -8.44 -15.75
N THR A 500 -14.94 -9.26 -16.18
CA THR A 500 -14.82 -10.66 -15.73
C THR A 500 -14.59 -10.80 -14.21
N ASP A 501 -14.05 -9.76 -13.55
CA ASP A 501 -13.84 -9.75 -12.09
C ASP A 501 -15.13 -9.45 -11.31
N GLY A 502 -16.06 -8.73 -11.95
CA GLY A 502 -17.37 -8.39 -11.42
C GLY A 502 -18.33 -8.11 -12.55
N PRO A 503 -18.91 -9.15 -13.19
CA PRO A 503 -19.85 -8.96 -14.30
C PRO A 503 -21.09 -8.21 -13.83
N GLY A 504 -21.55 -7.27 -14.67
CA GLY A 504 -22.74 -6.47 -14.42
C GLY A 504 -24.03 -7.30 -14.49
N ALA A 505 -25.13 -6.66 -14.12
CA ALA A 505 -26.46 -7.24 -14.19
C ALA A 505 -27.16 -6.88 -15.51
N PHE A 506 -28.28 -7.52 -15.74
CA PHE A 506 -29.13 -7.34 -16.92
C PHE A 506 -28.46 -7.80 -18.23
N ASP A 507 -28.91 -7.28 -19.36
CA ASP A 507 -28.51 -7.66 -20.72
C ASP A 507 -27.45 -6.72 -21.32
N PHE A 508 -26.67 -6.05 -20.48
CA PHE A 508 -25.53 -5.26 -20.94
C PHE A 508 -24.38 -6.17 -21.37
N THR A 509 -23.68 -5.78 -22.42
CA THR A 509 -22.50 -6.50 -22.93
C THR A 509 -21.33 -5.55 -23.16
N GLN A 510 -20.12 -6.05 -22.95
CA GLN A 510 -18.92 -5.31 -23.35
C GLN A 510 -18.80 -5.27 -24.87
N GLY A 511 -18.28 -4.17 -25.43
CA GLY A 511 -18.20 -3.98 -26.87
C GLY A 511 -19.51 -3.52 -27.51
N ASP A 512 -20.53 -3.18 -26.73
CA ASP A 512 -21.80 -2.64 -27.24
C ASP A 512 -21.58 -1.21 -27.80
N ASP A 513 -21.64 -1.06 -29.10
CA ASP A 513 -21.51 0.20 -29.84
C ASP A 513 -22.88 0.82 -30.26
N LYS A 514 -23.98 0.13 -29.95
CA LYS A 514 -25.34 0.55 -30.37
C LYS A 514 -26.23 0.95 -29.21
N GLY A 515 -26.05 0.33 -28.07
CA GLY A 515 -26.89 0.47 -26.89
C GLY A 515 -28.23 -0.27 -27.04
N ASN A 516 -28.73 -0.77 -25.90
CA ASN A 516 -30.03 -1.47 -25.80
C ASN A 516 -31.19 -0.49 -25.90
N PRO A 517 -32.27 -0.74 -26.72
CA PRO A 517 -33.42 0.14 -26.87
C PRO A 517 -34.17 0.44 -25.56
N PHE A 518 -34.36 -0.57 -24.70
CA PHE A 518 -35.00 -0.40 -23.41
C PHE A 518 -34.18 0.54 -22.49
N TRP A 519 -32.91 0.30 -22.35
CA TRP A 519 -32.04 1.14 -21.53
C TRP A 519 -31.83 2.54 -22.14
N ARG A 520 -31.94 2.71 -23.45
CA ARG A 520 -32.00 4.05 -24.07
C ARG A 520 -33.26 4.81 -23.65
N MET A 521 -34.40 4.13 -23.50
CA MET A 521 -35.62 4.75 -22.98
C MET A 521 -35.44 5.18 -21.51
N VAL A 522 -34.88 4.32 -20.66
CA VAL A 522 -34.56 4.62 -19.24
C VAL A 522 -33.59 5.81 -19.15
N ARG A 523 -32.50 5.79 -19.92
CA ARG A 523 -31.57 6.92 -20.01
C ARG A 523 -32.27 8.21 -20.39
N ASN A 524 -33.13 8.19 -21.42
CA ASN A 524 -33.83 9.38 -21.89
C ASN A 524 -34.78 9.98 -20.86
N ALA A 525 -35.33 9.16 -19.97
CA ALA A 525 -36.10 9.63 -18.83
C ALA A 525 -35.22 10.36 -17.76
N LEU A 526 -33.94 9.99 -17.64
CA LEU A 526 -33.00 10.67 -16.76
C LEU A 526 -32.41 11.92 -17.42
N LYS A 527 -31.76 11.76 -18.57
CA LYS A 527 -31.14 12.82 -19.37
C LYS A 527 -30.91 12.33 -20.80
N THR A 528 -31.51 12.98 -21.79
CA THR A 528 -31.22 12.71 -23.19
C THR A 528 -29.94 13.45 -23.60
N PRO A 529 -28.87 12.76 -24.02
CA PRO A 529 -27.66 13.41 -24.54
C PRO A 529 -27.99 14.19 -25.82
N HIS A 530 -27.47 15.41 -25.93
CA HIS A 530 -27.59 16.18 -27.14
C HIS A 530 -26.59 15.73 -28.21
N LYS A 531 -26.84 16.11 -29.50
CA LYS A 531 -26.04 15.65 -30.64
C LYS A 531 -24.55 15.94 -30.50
N LYS A 532 -24.20 17.16 -30.06
CA LYS A 532 -22.77 17.53 -29.85
C LYS A 532 -22.05 16.62 -28.84
N GLN A 533 -22.76 16.20 -27.78
CA GLN A 533 -22.23 15.28 -26.77
C GLN A 533 -22.04 13.88 -27.37
N MET A 534 -23.01 13.39 -28.15
CA MET A 534 -22.90 12.10 -28.83
C MET A 534 -21.75 12.10 -29.88
N ASP A 535 -21.64 13.18 -30.69
CA ASP A 535 -20.57 13.32 -31.67
C ASP A 535 -19.19 13.38 -31.00
N CYS A 536 -19.04 14.04 -29.83
CA CYS A 536 -17.81 14.15 -29.10
C CYS A 536 -17.35 12.78 -28.52
N HIS A 537 -18.29 11.95 -28.11
CA HIS A 537 -18.02 10.64 -27.52
C HIS A 537 -17.97 9.49 -28.51
N TYR A 538 -18.21 9.76 -29.83
CA TYR A 538 -18.21 8.71 -30.81
C TYR A 538 -16.93 7.84 -30.76
N PRO A 539 -17.03 6.49 -30.84
CA PRO A 539 -18.21 5.65 -31.06
C PRO A 539 -18.99 5.22 -29.78
N LYS A 540 -18.70 5.76 -28.61
CA LYS A 540 -19.36 5.42 -27.35
C LYS A 540 -20.88 5.72 -27.39
N PRO A 541 -21.78 4.72 -27.28
CA PRO A 541 -23.18 4.95 -27.01
C PRO A 541 -23.36 5.36 -25.54
N ILE A 542 -23.81 6.58 -25.28
CA ILE A 542 -23.93 7.14 -23.94
C ILE A 542 -25.09 6.48 -23.17
N LEU A 543 -24.81 5.87 -22.03
CA LEU A 543 -25.79 5.39 -21.06
C LEU A 543 -26.12 6.47 -20.01
N LEU A 544 -25.07 7.08 -19.42
CA LEU A 544 -25.23 8.15 -18.43
C LEU A 544 -24.43 9.40 -18.88
N ASP A 545 -25.12 10.50 -19.10
CA ASP A 545 -24.55 11.80 -19.49
C ASP A 545 -24.14 12.58 -18.24
N THR A 546 -23.20 12.01 -17.46
CA THR A 546 -22.84 12.42 -16.11
C THR A 546 -22.26 13.83 -16.01
N GLY A 547 -21.65 14.34 -17.08
CA GLY A 547 -21.10 15.70 -17.13
C GLY A 547 -22.17 16.78 -17.27
N GLU A 548 -23.34 16.41 -17.83
CA GLU A 548 -24.49 17.30 -18.00
C GLU A 548 -25.55 17.11 -16.89
N MET A 549 -25.34 16.15 -15.97
CA MET A 549 -26.22 15.87 -14.85
C MET A 549 -25.75 16.63 -13.59
N THR A 550 -26.57 17.60 -13.15
CA THR A 550 -26.22 18.52 -12.06
C THR A 550 -27.19 18.51 -10.89
N LYS A 551 -28.24 17.67 -10.93
CA LYS A 551 -29.24 17.55 -9.86
C LYS A 551 -29.11 16.22 -9.15
N PRO A 552 -29.06 16.16 -7.79
CA PRO A 552 -29.14 17.31 -6.85
C PRO A 552 -27.85 18.16 -6.87
N TYR A 553 -26.72 17.63 -7.29
CA TYR A 553 -25.42 18.30 -7.52
C TYR A 553 -24.66 17.52 -8.60
N ALA A 554 -23.40 17.89 -8.90
CA ALA A 554 -22.60 17.27 -9.97
C ALA A 554 -22.48 15.74 -9.83
N TRP A 555 -22.71 15.02 -10.94
CA TRP A 555 -22.67 13.55 -10.95
C TRP A 555 -21.26 13.00 -11.15
N ALA A 556 -20.38 13.73 -11.85
CA ALA A 556 -19.00 13.34 -12.12
C ALA A 556 -18.04 14.53 -11.95
N PRO A 557 -16.75 14.31 -11.70
CA PRO A 557 -15.75 15.38 -11.70
C PRO A 557 -15.55 15.93 -13.12
N SER A 558 -15.21 17.22 -13.24
CA SER A 558 -14.67 17.83 -14.46
C SER A 558 -13.25 18.33 -14.23
N ILE A 559 -12.96 18.81 -13.02
CA ILE A 559 -11.67 19.37 -12.64
C ILE A 559 -10.85 18.30 -11.92
N LEU A 560 -9.71 17.97 -12.52
CA LEU A 560 -8.82 16.89 -12.07
C LEU A 560 -7.49 17.43 -11.59
N SER A 561 -6.93 16.84 -10.55
CA SER A 561 -5.58 17.14 -10.04
C SER A 561 -4.55 16.27 -10.77
N LEU A 562 -3.60 16.91 -11.45
CA LEU A 562 -2.42 16.25 -12.02
C LEU A 562 -1.19 16.68 -11.25
N GLN A 563 -0.36 15.73 -10.82
CA GLN A 563 0.77 16.02 -9.95
C GLN A 563 1.98 15.17 -10.32
N ILE A 564 3.16 15.78 -10.29
CA ILE A 564 4.46 15.11 -10.35
C ILE A 564 5.17 15.36 -9.02
N LEU A 565 5.59 14.28 -8.36
CA LEU A 565 6.49 14.31 -7.22
C LEU A 565 7.85 13.79 -7.67
N ARG A 566 8.93 14.52 -7.39
CA ARG A 566 10.31 14.17 -7.74
C ARG A 566 11.14 13.89 -6.50
N ILE A 567 11.86 12.77 -6.51
CA ILE A 567 12.88 12.42 -5.51
C ILE A 567 14.12 12.00 -6.31
N GLY A 568 15.09 12.88 -6.45
CA GLY A 568 16.25 12.68 -7.31
C GLY A 568 15.88 12.39 -8.76
N LYS A 569 16.12 11.16 -9.22
CA LYS A 569 15.76 10.67 -10.57
C LYS A 569 14.45 9.88 -10.62
N LEU A 570 13.74 9.74 -9.52
CA LEU A 570 12.40 9.16 -9.49
C LEU A 570 11.34 10.25 -9.67
N PHE A 571 10.38 9.99 -10.57
CA PHE A 571 9.22 10.83 -10.86
C PHE A 571 7.95 10.01 -10.67
N ILE A 572 7.14 10.40 -9.67
CA ILE A 572 5.85 9.77 -9.37
C ILE A 572 4.76 10.62 -10.02
N LEU A 573 4.02 10.05 -10.97
CA LEU A 573 2.93 10.70 -11.68
C LEU A 573 1.62 10.34 -10.97
N SER A 574 1.07 11.26 -10.16
CA SER A 574 -0.23 11.09 -9.51
C SER A 574 -1.36 11.36 -10.50
N VAL A 575 -2.14 10.34 -10.84
CA VAL A 575 -3.26 10.41 -11.80
C VAL A 575 -4.58 10.00 -11.14
N PRO A 576 -5.67 10.77 -11.35
CA PRO A 576 -6.96 10.51 -10.71
C PRO A 576 -7.81 9.50 -11.48
N GLY A 577 -7.24 8.38 -11.91
CA GLY A 577 -7.95 7.39 -12.72
C GLY A 577 -7.19 6.09 -12.90
N GLU A 578 -7.84 5.16 -13.61
CA GLU A 578 -7.36 3.82 -13.93
C GLU A 578 -6.88 3.76 -15.38
N PHE A 579 -5.58 3.86 -15.57
CA PHE A 579 -4.97 3.76 -16.90
C PHE A 579 -4.88 2.28 -17.31
N THR A 580 -5.25 1.98 -18.56
CA THR A 580 -4.96 0.67 -19.15
C THR A 580 -3.45 0.46 -19.27
N THR A 581 -3.05 -0.77 -19.48
CA THR A 581 -1.63 -1.15 -19.67
C THR A 581 -0.95 -0.25 -20.68
N MET A 582 -1.51 -0.14 -21.91
CA MET A 582 -0.88 0.64 -22.98
C MET A 582 -1.00 2.15 -22.73
N ALA A 583 -2.11 2.63 -22.16
CA ALA A 583 -2.26 4.04 -21.80
C ALA A 583 -1.18 4.48 -20.78
N GLY A 584 -0.90 3.64 -19.78
CA GLY A 584 0.15 3.90 -18.80
C GLY A 584 1.55 3.90 -19.40
N ARG A 585 1.86 2.94 -20.27
CA ARG A 585 3.13 2.90 -21.02
C ARG A 585 3.36 4.18 -21.80
N ARG A 586 2.38 4.61 -22.62
CA ARG A 586 2.46 5.85 -23.39
C ARG A 586 2.68 7.09 -22.54
N LEU A 587 2.05 7.17 -21.36
CA LEU A 587 2.24 8.30 -20.46
C LEU A 587 3.66 8.32 -19.86
N ARG A 588 4.15 7.17 -19.35
CA ARG A 588 5.51 7.08 -18.80
C ARG A 588 6.57 7.41 -19.85
N ASP A 589 6.44 6.85 -21.05
CA ASP A 589 7.42 7.05 -22.14
C ASP A 589 7.45 8.51 -22.62
N ALA A 590 6.28 9.15 -22.73
CA ALA A 590 6.17 10.56 -23.08
C ALA A 590 6.85 11.47 -22.04
N VAL A 591 6.66 11.21 -20.75
CA VAL A 591 7.30 11.95 -19.67
C VAL A 591 8.80 11.65 -19.62
N LYS A 592 9.22 10.37 -19.70
CA LYS A 592 10.65 9.95 -19.70
C LYS A 592 11.41 10.60 -20.87
N THR A 593 10.79 10.65 -22.07
CA THR A 593 11.36 11.31 -23.25
C THR A 593 11.49 12.82 -23.05
N GLN A 594 10.47 13.48 -22.49
CA GLN A 594 10.50 14.91 -22.18
C GLN A 594 11.60 15.25 -21.16
N LEU A 595 11.80 14.42 -20.14
CA LEU A 595 12.83 14.60 -19.12
C LEU A 595 14.24 14.40 -19.71
N LYS A 596 14.47 13.34 -20.50
CA LYS A 596 15.74 13.07 -21.19
C LYS A 596 16.13 14.19 -22.15
N SER A 597 15.17 14.78 -22.87
CA SER A 597 15.43 15.88 -23.82
C SER A 597 15.58 17.25 -23.16
N SER A 598 15.46 17.35 -21.85
CA SER A 598 15.43 18.62 -21.13
C SER A 598 16.80 19.33 -21.05
N GLY A 599 17.91 18.61 -21.20
CA GLY A 599 19.27 19.12 -21.00
C GLY A 599 19.64 19.37 -19.53
N ASP A 600 18.83 18.89 -18.57
CA ASP A 600 19.15 18.97 -17.15
C ASP A 600 20.33 18.04 -16.81
N LYS A 601 21.39 18.65 -16.26
CA LYS A 601 22.63 17.93 -15.93
C LYS A 601 22.43 16.87 -14.84
N GLU A 602 21.51 17.08 -13.90
CA GLU A 602 21.18 16.11 -12.85
C GLU A 602 20.51 14.85 -13.44
N LEU A 603 19.84 14.98 -14.58
CA LEU A 603 19.19 13.89 -15.29
C LEU A 603 20.07 13.25 -16.38
N SER A 604 21.27 13.79 -16.63
CA SER A 604 22.15 13.38 -17.74
C SER A 604 22.95 12.10 -17.48
N GLY A 605 22.98 11.55 -16.30
CA GLY A 605 23.69 10.31 -15.94
C GLY A 605 22.81 9.31 -15.21
N GLY A 606 22.80 8.04 -15.61
CA GLY A 606 21.99 6.99 -15.00
C GLY A 606 20.52 6.94 -15.49
N GLU A 607 19.75 6.05 -14.93
CA GLU A 607 18.36 5.81 -15.34
C GLU A 607 17.41 6.83 -14.71
N ILE A 608 16.40 7.27 -15.50
CA ILE A 608 15.27 8.05 -15.02
C ILE A 608 14.12 7.07 -14.77
N HIS A 609 13.66 7.01 -13.53
CA HIS A 609 12.54 6.17 -13.12
C HIS A 609 11.25 6.99 -13.13
N VAL A 610 10.26 6.51 -13.86
CA VAL A 610 8.92 7.15 -13.93
C VAL A 610 7.87 6.12 -13.56
N VAL A 611 7.17 6.35 -12.46
CA VAL A 611 6.07 5.51 -12.01
C VAL A 611 4.75 6.27 -12.04
N ILE A 612 3.66 5.56 -12.33
CA ILE A 612 2.31 6.09 -12.19
C ILE A 612 1.79 5.69 -10.81
N ALA A 613 1.31 6.67 -10.03
CA ALA A 613 0.46 6.43 -8.88
C ALA A 613 -0.99 6.61 -9.34
N GLY A 614 -1.66 5.49 -9.60
CA GLY A 614 -3.06 5.47 -10.05
C GLY A 614 -4.02 5.87 -8.95
N LEU A 615 -5.27 6.20 -9.30
CA LEU A 615 -6.36 6.51 -8.36
C LEU A 615 -5.97 7.57 -7.32
N ALA A 616 -5.21 8.60 -7.74
CA ALA A 616 -4.56 9.55 -6.86
C ALA A 616 -5.28 10.91 -6.80
N ASN A 617 -5.41 11.47 -5.59
CA ASN A 617 -5.96 12.80 -5.27
C ASN A 617 -7.43 13.02 -5.68
N GLY A 618 -8.07 12.04 -6.30
CA GLY A 618 -9.45 12.05 -6.79
C GLY A 618 -9.70 10.85 -7.68
N TYR A 619 -10.90 10.76 -8.28
CA TYR A 619 -11.26 9.63 -9.13
C TYR A 619 -12.12 10.05 -10.31
N SER A 620 -11.71 9.67 -11.52
CA SER A 620 -12.34 10.00 -12.80
C SER A 620 -12.50 8.78 -13.72
N GLN A 621 -12.70 7.60 -13.17
CA GLN A 621 -12.85 6.35 -13.90
C GLN A 621 -11.59 6.00 -14.74
N TYR A 622 -11.77 5.38 -15.89
CA TYR A 622 -10.72 4.79 -16.72
C TYR A 622 -10.09 5.77 -17.72
N VAL A 623 -8.88 5.45 -18.15
CA VAL A 623 -8.18 6.12 -19.23
C VAL A 623 -7.59 5.06 -20.16
N THR A 624 -8.16 4.97 -21.37
CA THR A 624 -7.71 4.06 -22.43
C THR A 624 -6.88 4.81 -23.48
N THR A 625 -6.20 4.07 -24.37
CA THR A 625 -5.69 4.65 -25.61
C THR A 625 -6.84 5.03 -26.54
N PHE A 626 -6.56 5.83 -27.57
CA PHE A 626 -7.54 6.14 -28.61
C PHE A 626 -8.07 4.87 -29.31
N GLU A 627 -7.18 3.92 -29.56
CA GLU A 627 -7.46 2.66 -30.23
C GLU A 627 -8.30 1.72 -29.35
N GLU A 628 -7.99 1.59 -28.06
CA GLU A 628 -8.78 0.81 -27.11
C GLU A 628 -10.20 1.39 -26.93
N TYR A 629 -10.31 2.72 -26.96
CA TYR A 629 -11.60 3.41 -26.88
C TYR A 629 -12.54 3.03 -28.02
N GLN A 630 -12.01 2.74 -29.25
CA GLN A 630 -12.84 2.36 -30.39
C GLN A 630 -13.57 1.03 -30.22
N VAL A 631 -13.05 0.13 -29.41
CA VAL A 631 -13.62 -1.21 -29.15
C VAL A 631 -14.76 -1.18 -28.14
N GLN A 632 -14.87 -0.13 -27.31
CA GLN A 632 -15.92 0.03 -26.30
C GLN A 632 -16.08 -1.17 -25.36
N ARG A 633 -14.95 -1.79 -24.94
CA ARG A 633 -14.95 -2.66 -23.77
C ARG A 633 -15.25 -1.83 -22.51
N TYR A 634 -15.29 -2.45 -21.36
CA TYR A 634 -15.60 -1.80 -20.09
C TYR A 634 -14.78 -0.52 -19.86
N GLU A 635 -13.46 -0.59 -20.08
CA GLU A 635 -12.53 0.51 -19.85
C GLU A 635 -12.78 1.68 -20.82
N GLY A 636 -13.05 1.39 -22.10
CA GLY A 636 -13.41 2.40 -23.11
C GLY A 636 -14.74 3.08 -22.80
N ALA A 637 -15.76 2.30 -22.41
CA ALA A 637 -17.05 2.82 -22.01
C ALA A 637 -16.97 3.66 -20.73
N SER A 638 -16.01 3.37 -19.85
CA SER A 638 -15.76 4.08 -18.58
C SER A 638 -14.81 5.27 -18.72
N THR A 639 -14.16 5.49 -19.87
CA THR A 639 -13.30 6.66 -20.13
C THR A 639 -14.16 7.91 -20.28
N LEU A 640 -14.23 8.76 -19.24
CA LEU A 640 -15.25 9.78 -19.08
C LEU A 640 -15.20 10.91 -20.14
N PHE A 641 -14.01 11.34 -20.55
CA PHE A 641 -13.85 12.58 -21.32
C PHE A 641 -13.59 12.35 -22.82
N GLY A 642 -14.05 11.22 -23.35
CA GLY A 642 -14.00 10.87 -24.76
C GLY A 642 -12.65 10.31 -25.23
N PRO A 643 -12.48 10.09 -26.54
CA PRO A 643 -11.36 9.34 -27.13
C PRO A 643 -9.98 10.00 -26.95
N HIS A 644 -9.94 11.31 -26.69
CA HIS A 644 -8.70 12.09 -26.56
C HIS A 644 -8.26 12.30 -25.11
N THR A 645 -8.85 11.59 -24.15
CA THR A 645 -8.55 11.70 -22.71
C THR A 645 -7.07 11.47 -22.43
N LEU A 646 -6.49 10.37 -22.91
CA LEU A 646 -5.06 10.06 -22.70
C LEU A 646 -4.14 11.13 -23.31
N THR A 647 -4.44 11.62 -24.49
CA THR A 647 -3.64 12.66 -25.14
C THR A 647 -3.63 13.95 -24.32
N GLY A 648 -4.77 14.30 -23.70
CA GLY A 648 -4.87 15.40 -22.74
C GLY A 648 -3.95 15.20 -21.54
N TYR A 649 -3.93 14.01 -20.94
CA TYR A 649 -3.01 13.67 -19.84
C TYR A 649 -1.55 13.80 -20.28
N ILE A 650 -1.16 13.21 -21.41
CA ILE A 650 0.19 13.28 -21.95
C ILE A 650 0.64 14.74 -22.17
N GLN A 651 -0.22 15.57 -22.78
CA GLN A 651 0.04 17.00 -23.01
C GLN A 651 0.34 17.72 -21.70
N GLU A 652 -0.52 17.57 -20.69
CA GLU A 652 -0.38 18.28 -19.43
C GLU A 652 0.80 17.76 -18.58
N PHE A 653 1.06 16.43 -18.55
CA PHE A 653 2.23 15.89 -17.87
C PHE A 653 3.55 16.28 -18.54
N LYS A 654 3.64 16.37 -19.86
CA LYS A 654 4.81 16.92 -20.57
C LYS A 654 5.05 18.38 -20.18
N LYS A 655 3.97 19.17 -20.07
CA LYS A 655 4.04 20.56 -19.63
C LYS A 655 4.53 20.64 -18.17
N LEU A 656 3.97 19.84 -17.25
CA LEU A 656 4.40 19.79 -15.84
C LEU A 656 5.87 19.40 -15.72
N SER A 657 6.31 18.36 -16.46
CA SER A 657 7.70 17.89 -16.48
C SER A 657 8.66 19.00 -16.95
N LYS A 658 8.28 19.72 -18.01
CA LYS A 658 9.06 20.86 -18.51
C LYS A 658 9.18 21.99 -17.46
N TYR A 659 8.07 22.35 -16.78
CA TYR A 659 8.09 23.36 -15.73
C TYR A 659 8.92 22.93 -14.53
N LEU A 660 8.87 21.64 -14.14
CA LEU A 660 9.65 21.07 -13.05
C LEU A 660 11.14 21.19 -13.30
N VAL A 661 11.61 20.75 -14.48
CA VAL A 661 13.03 20.81 -14.86
C VAL A 661 13.54 22.26 -14.99
N LEU A 662 12.73 23.16 -15.52
CA LEU A 662 13.09 24.59 -15.63
C LEU A 662 12.98 25.35 -14.30
N GLY A 663 12.60 24.72 -13.21
CA GLY A 663 12.38 25.39 -11.92
C GLY A 663 11.23 26.41 -11.95
N ARG A 664 10.32 26.32 -12.94
CA ARG A 664 9.23 27.28 -13.09
C ARG A 664 8.01 26.88 -12.25
N THR A 665 7.31 27.89 -11.75
CA THR A 665 6.03 27.70 -11.07
C THR A 665 4.92 27.41 -12.08
N VAL A 666 3.91 26.67 -11.66
CA VAL A 666 2.70 26.35 -12.44
C VAL A 666 1.54 27.14 -11.86
N GLN A 667 0.72 27.75 -12.73
CA GLN A 667 -0.55 28.33 -12.29
C GLN A 667 -1.47 27.21 -11.81
N PRO A 668 -2.16 27.36 -10.66
CA PRO A 668 -2.91 26.27 -10.03
C PRO A 668 -4.09 25.74 -10.85
N GLY A 669 -4.59 26.49 -11.82
CA GLY A 669 -5.79 26.17 -12.62
C GLY A 669 -7.10 26.39 -11.86
N PRO A 670 -8.24 25.90 -12.42
CA PRO A 670 -9.54 26.02 -11.79
C PRO A 670 -9.62 25.13 -10.53
N GLN A 671 -10.21 25.65 -9.46
CA GLN A 671 -10.35 24.88 -8.21
C GLN A 671 -11.51 23.88 -8.31
N PRO A 672 -11.34 22.63 -7.83
CA PRO A 672 -12.44 21.69 -7.76
C PRO A 672 -13.48 22.11 -6.73
N PRO A 673 -14.77 21.76 -6.94
CA PRO A 673 -15.80 22.11 -5.98
C PRO A 673 -15.64 21.31 -4.67
N ASN A 674 -15.91 21.97 -3.54
CA ASN A 674 -16.15 21.31 -2.28
C ASN A 674 -17.66 21.10 -2.13
N LEU A 675 -18.12 19.83 -2.18
CA LEU A 675 -19.54 19.48 -2.09
C LEU A 675 -19.92 18.87 -0.73
N LEU A 676 -19.08 18.98 0.30
CA LEU A 676 -19.29 18.32 1.60
C LEU A 676 -20.62 18.71 2.24
N ASP A 677 -20.98 19.99 2.19
CA ASP A 677 -22.22 20.50 2.79
C ASP A 677 -23.49 20.13 2.00
N LYS A 678 -23.31 19.61 0.76
CA LYS A 678 -24.41 19.14 -0.09
C LYS A 678 -24.68 17.65 0.03
N GLN A 679 -23.82 16.93 0.76
CA GLN A 679 -23.92 15.48 0.87
C GLN A 679 -25.14 15.04 1.69
N VAL A 680 -25.82 14.02 1.17
CA VAL A 680 -27.00 13.42 1.81
C VAL A 680 -26.73 11.94 2.07
N SER A 681 -27.15 11.46 3.24
CA SER A 681 -27.07 10.05 3.63
C SER A 681 -28.44 9.46 3.83
N PHE A 682 -28.70 8.31 3.25
CA PHE A 682 -29.87 7.48 3.50
C PHE A 682 -29.54 6.22 4.32
N LEU A 683 -28.29 6.12 4.79
CA LEU A 683 -27.87 5.03 5.66
C LEU A 683 -28.59 5.09 7.00
N THR A 684 -29.30 4.01 7.37
CA THR A 684 -30.03 3.95 8.63
C THR A 684 -29.08 4.06 9.83
N PRO A 685 -29.32 4.99 10.78
CA PRO A 685 -28.52 5.10 11.98
C PRO A 685 -28.73 3.89 12.89
N VAL A 686 -27.76 3.54 13.72
CA VAL A 686 -27.94 2.57 14.81
C VAL A 686 -28.78 3.22 15.90
N VAL A 687 -29.97 2.67 16.15
CA VAL A 687 -30.92 3.22 17.14
C VAL A 687 -30.63 2.65 18.53
N MET A 688 -30.55 1.32 18.64
CA MET A 688 -30.26 0.61 19.89
C MET A 688 -29.77 -0.81 19.60
N ASP A 689 -29.03 -1.37 20.52
CA ASP A 689 -28.68 -2.80 20.57
C ASP A 689 -29.36 -3.47 21.78
N SER A 690 -29.60 -4.78 21.69
CA SER A 690 -30.18 -5.59 22.75
C SER A 690 -29.68 -7.03 22.68
N THR A 691 -29.75 -7.74 23.81
CA THR A 691 -29.48 -9.18 23.93
C THR A 691 -30.82 -9.93 24.19
N PRO A 692 -30.89 -11.27 24.04
CA PRO A 692 -31.96 -12.09 24.58
C PRO A 692 -32.15 -11.87 26.09
N GLY A 693 -33.37 -12.17 26.60
CA GLY A 693 -33.61 -12.02 28.04
C GLY A 693 -32.73 -12.98 28.83
N GLY A 694 -32.00 -12.45 29.79
CA GLY A 694 -31.06 -13.22 30.62
C GLY A 694 -29.59 -13.15 30.16
N ASP A 695 -29.34 -12.75 28.91
CA ASP A 695 -27.98 -12.68 28.37
C ASP A 695 -27.43 -11.26 28.46
N SER A 696 -26.10 -11.13 28.48
CA SER A 696 -25.34 -9.89 28.43
C SER A 696 -24.55 -9.77 27.12
N PHE A 697 -24.18 -8.56 26.73
CA PHE A 697 -23.22 -8.36 25.64
C PHE A 697 -21.86 -8.94 26.02
N GLY A 698 -21.25 -9.71 25.12
CA GLY A 698 -20.02 -10.45 25.35
C GLY A 698 -20.22 -11.90 25.81
N ASP A 699 -21.44 -12.29 26.19
CA ASP A 699 -21.71 -13.70 26.54
C ASP A 699 -21.46 -14.60 25.33
N VAL A 700 -20.89 -15.79 25.60
CA VAL A 700 -20.57 -16.78 24.57
C VAL A 700 -21.85 -17.58 24.22
N ILE A 701 -22.22 -17.55 22.94
CA ILE A 701 -23.37 -18.32 22.39
C ILE A 701 -22.93 -19.73 21.99
N SER A 702 -21.78 -19.84 21.34
CA SER A 702 -21.16 -21.11 20.94
C SER A 702 -19.68 -21.05 21.28
N ASP A 703 -19.28 -21.85 22.24
CA ASP A 703 -17.92 -21.91 22.78
C ASP A 703 -17.11 -23.04 22.12
N VAL A 704 -15.82 -23.06 22.40
CA VAL A 704 -14.95 -24.20 22.08
C VAL A 704 -15.37 -25.42 22.91
N PRO A 705 -15.29 -26.64 22.37
CA PRO A 705 -15.50 -27.87 23.14
C PRO A 705 -14.54 -27.94 24.34
N LYS A 706 -15.02 -28.50 25.45
CA LYS A 706 -14.14 -28.74 26.61
C LYS A 706 -12.96 -29.61 26.24
N ASN A 707 -11.78 -29.25 26.74
CA ASN A 707 -10.53 -29.93 26.45
C ASN A 707 -10.18 -30.00 24.96
N LEU A 708 -10.62 -29.00 24.18
CA LEU A 708 -10.27 -28.91 22.78
C LEU A 708 -8.76 -28.81 22.60
N SER A 709 -8.21 -29.70 21.78
CA SER A 709 -6.85 -29.64 21.30
C SER A 709 -6.85 -29.54 19.78
N VAL A 710 -6.13 -28.57 19.26
CA VAL A 710 -6.09 -28.21 17.83
C VAL A 710 -4.65 -28.14 17.32
N LYS A 711 -4.48 -28.40 16.04
CA LYS A 711 -3.17 -28.39 15.38
C LYS A 711 -2.95 -27.08 14.63
N ARG A 712 -1.75 -26.52 14.75
CA ARG A 712 -1.30 -25.39 13.95
C ARG A 712 -1.15 -25.76 12.48
N GLY A 713 -1.30 -24.78 11.62
CA GLY A 713 -1.21 -24.92 10.16
C GLY A 713 -2.44 -25.54 9.47
N SER A 714 -3.33 -26.22 10.20
CA SER A 714 -4.49 -26.90 9.60
C SER A 714 -5.83 -26.54 10.20
N ASP A 715 -5.92 -26.32 11.49
CA ASP A 715 -7.20 -26.24 12.19
C ASP A 715 -7.74 -24.81 12.28
N LEU A 716 -9.06 -24.71 12.41
CA LEU A 716 -9.83 -23.50 12.59
C LEU A 716 -10.60 -23.57 13.93
N VAL A 717 -10.48 -22.55 14.74
CA VAL A 717 -11.31 -22.34 15.94
C VAL A 717 -12.28 -21.19 15.67
N ALA A 718 -13.56 -21.42 15.97
CA ALA A 718 -14.61 -20.41 15.82
C ALA A 718 -15.41 -20.28 17.12
N VAL A 719 -15.63 -19.05 17.59
CA VAL A 719 -16.40 -18.74 18.78
C VAL A 719 -17.47 -17.70 18.45
N VAL A 720 -18.69 -17.88 18.94
CA VAL A 720 -19.80 -16.95 18.70
C VAL A 720 -20.19 -16.24 19.99
N PHE A 721 -20.30 -14.91 19.92
CA PHE A 721 -20.61 -14.06 21.05
C PHE A 721 -21.91 -13.25 20.82
N GLN A 722 -22.65 -12.96 21.91
CA GLN A 722 -23.64 -11.88 21.90
C GLN A 722 -22.93 -10.54 21.65
N SER A 723 -23.33 -9.83 20.60
CA SER A 723 -22.61 -8.65 20.15
C SER A 723 -23.54 -7.46 19.92
N ALA A 724 -22.95 -6.32 19.58
CA ALA A 724 -23.59 -5.08 19.21
C ALA A 724 -23.11 -4.61 17.83
N CYS A 725 -23.75 -3.58 17.27
CA CYS A 725 -23.36 -3.06 15.95
C CYS A 725 -21.96 -2.43 15.99
N PRO A 726 -21.00 -2.87 15.14
CA PRO A 726 -19.64 -2.30 15.09
C PRO A 726 -19.59 -0.81 14.73
N ARG A 727 -20.67 -0.26 14.17
CA ARG A 727 -20.78 1.17 13.87
C ARG A 727 -20.98 2.07 15.10
N ASN A 728 -21.19 1.51 16.28
CA ASN A 728 -21.30 2.30 17.52
C ASN A 728 -19.93 2.85 17.96
N ASP A 729 -18.87 2.07 17.74
CA ASP A 729 -17.47 2.47 17.91
C ASP A 729 -16.62 1.70 16.90
N LEU A 730 -15.84 2.41 16.09
CA LEU A 730 -15.03 1.81 15.02
C LEU A 730 -13.78 1.11 15.55
N LEU A 731 -13.48 1.27 16.84
CA LEU A 731 -12.26 0.76 17.48
C LEU A 731 -11.01 1.06 16.66
N THR A 732 -10.88 2.28 16.14
CA THR A 732 -9.73 2.76 15.36
C THR A 732 -8.44 2.58 16.18
N GLU A 733 -7.39 1.95 15.61
CA GLU A 733 -6.17 1.50 16.29
C GLU A 733 -6.45 0.55 17.48
N GLY A 734 -7.67 0.00 17.58
CA GLY A 734 -8.07 -1.05 18.51
C GLY A 734 -8.42 -2.33 17.78
N THR A 735 -9.16 -3.25 18.42
CA THR A 735 -9.57 -4.52 17.83
C THR A 735 -10.97 -4.95 18.28
N PHE A 736 -11.72 -5.63 17.39
CA PHE A 736 -12.95 -6.34 17.73
C PHE A 736 -12.69 -7.78 18.19
N ALA A 737 -11.53 -8.34 17.82
CA ALA A 737 -11.19 -9.74 18.05
C ALA A 737 -9.72 -9.90 18.45
N LEU A 738 -9.45 -10.67 19.49
CA LEU A 738 -8.12 -10.91 20.02
C LEU A 738 -7.94 -12.40 20.33
N VAL A 739 -6.79 -12.96 19.97
CA VAL A 739 -6.32 -14.24 20.44
C VAL A 739 -5.26 -14.00 21.50
N GLU A 740 -5.43 -14.59 22.67
CA GLU A 740 -4.53 -14.46 23.79
C GLU A 740 -3.93 -15.82 24.14
N ARG A 741 -2.61 -15.83 24.44
CA ARG A 741 -1.88 -17.01 24.96
C ARG A 741 -1.65 -16.87 26.46
N LEU A 742 -1.77 -17.97 27.19
CA LEU A 742 -1.51 -18.00 28.62
C LEU A 742 0.00 -18.11 28.87
N GLU A 743 0.56 -17.13 29.58
CA GLU A 743 1.92 -17.19 30.09
C GLU A 743 1.98 -17.99 31.41
N ARG A 744 2.89 -18.95 31.53
CA ARG A 744 2.95 -19.88 32.66
C ARG A 744 3.50 -19.25 33.92
N GLU A 745 4.48 -18.34 33.78
CA GLU A 745 5.23 -17.80 34.93
C GLU A 745 4.32 -16.96 35.83
N ASP A 746 3.55 -16.07 35.27
CA ASP A 746 2.66 -15.15 36.02
C ASP A 746 1.17 -15.48 35.87
N LYS A 747 0.82 -16.52 35.11
CA LYS A 747 -0.55 -16.93 34.79
C LYS A 747 -1.38 -15.79 34.19
N SER A 748 -0.74 -14.93 33.37
CA SER A 748 -1.38 -13.84 32.65
C SER A 748 -1.70 -14.22 31.22
N TRP A 749 -2.71 -13.54 30.63
CA TRP A 749 -3.06 -13.67 29.24
C TRP A 749 -2.35 -12.60 28.42
N THR A 750 -1.55 -13.02 27.44
CA THR A 750 -0.79 -12.15 26.55
C THR A 750 -1.42 -12.16 25.16
N PRO A 751 -1.79 -10.99 24.60
CA PRO A 751 -2.26 -10.87 23.22
C PRO A 751 -1.21 -11.33 22.22
N VAL A 752 -1.63 -12.12 21.20
CA VAL A 752 -0.74 -12.67 20.17
C VAL A 752 -1.23 -12.45 18.75
N TYR A 753 -2.56 -12.38 18.51
CA TYR A 753 -3.15 -12.06 17.19
C TYR A 753 -4.37 -11.18 17.39
N ASP A 754 -4.59 -10.25 16.47
CA ASP A 754 -5.78 -9.38 16.45
C ASP A 754 -6.45 -9.34 15.06
N ASP A 755 -7.52 -8.54 14.90
CA ASP A 755 -8.27 -8.43 13.64
C ASP A 755 -7.53 -7.66 12.53
N ASP A 756 -6.24 -7.39 12.70
CA ASP A 756 -5.32 -6.94 11.65
C ASP A 756 -4.48 -8.11 11.07
N ASP A 757 -4.50 -9.26 11.73
CA ASP A 757 -3.79 -10.44 11.29
C ASP A 757 -4.61 -11.25 10.27
N LEU A 758 -3.98 -11.68 9.16
CA LEU A 758 -4.63 -12.46 8.09
C LEU A 758 -5.25 -13.77 8.57
N CYS A 759 -4.83 -14.28 9.72
CA CYS A 759 -5.30 -15.53 10.30
C CYS A 759 -6.54 -15.38 11.19
N LEU A 760 -6.93 -14.15 11.58
CA LEU A 760 -8.05 -13.89 12.48
C LEU A 760 -9.14 -13.07 11.79
N ARG A 761 -10.36 -13.61 11.70
CA ARG A 761 -11.51 -12.96 11.07
C ARG A 761 -12.57 -12.59 12.09
N PHE A 762 -13.00 -11.35 12.07
CA PHE A 762 -14.18 -10.87 12.78
C PHE A 762 -15.37 -10.87 11.83
N LYS A 763 -16.42 -11.65 12.12
CA LYS A 763 -17.67 -11.68 11.36
C LYS A 763 -18.81 -11.17 12.25
N TRP A 764 -19.65 -10.33 11.69
CA TRP A 764 -20.80 -9.78 12.39
C TRP A 764 -22.09 -10.08 11.63
N SER A 765 -23.16 -10.45 12.34
CA SER A 765 -24.45 -10.76 11.74
C SER A 765 -25.62 -10.37 12.62
N ARG A 766 -26.80 -10.19 11.98
CA ARG A 766 -28.11 -10.04 12.65
C ARG A 766 -29.00 -11.23 12.31
N PRO A 767 -29.75 -11.78 13.30
CA PRO A 767 -30.73 -12.85 13.02
C PRO A 767 -31.83 -12.42 12.03
N LYS A 768 -32.16 -11.11 12.00
CA LYS A 768 -33.08 -10.47 11.05
C LYS A 768 -32.58 -9.08 10.71
N ARG A 769 -32.80 -8.64 9.47
CA ARG A 769 -32.25 -7.39 8.90
C ARG A 769 -32.40 -6.14 9.78
N PHE A 770 -33.52 -6.00 10.52
CA PHE A 770 -33.79 -4.85 11.40
C PHE A 770 -33.77 -5.24 12.90
N SER A 771 -33.15 -6.36 13.26
CA SER A 771 -32.99 -6.77 14.65
C SER A 771 -32.06 -5.82 15.39
N SER A 772 -32.42 -5.46 16.63
CA SER A 772 -31.49 -4.86 17.59
C SER A 772 -30.50 -5.87 18.18
N ARG A 773 -30.69 -7.17 17.94
CA ARG A 773 -29.80 -8.25 18.37
C ARG A 773 -28.82 -8.56 17.28
N SER A 774 -27.59 -8.79 17.65
CA SER A 774 -26.54 -9.19 16.74
C SER A 774 -25.54 -10.13 17.40
N GLN A 775 -24.75 -10.83 16.58
CA GLN A 775 -23.76 -11.81 16.98
C GLN A 775 -22.43 -11.47 16.31
N ALA A 776 -21.35 -11.77 17.02
CA ALA A 776 -19.99 -11.78 16.45
C ALA A 776 -19.47 -13.20 16.40
N THR A 777 -19.00 -13.65 15.24
CA THR A 777 -18.26 -14.90 15.11
C THR A 777 -16.80 -14.55 14.87
N ILE A 778 -15.92 -15.02 15.74
CA ILE A 778 -14.49 -14.84 15.60
C ILE A 778 -13.88 -16.17 15.17
N GLU A 779 -13.23 -16.16 14.01
CA GLU A 779 -12.61 -17.33 13.41
C GLU A 779 -11.09 -17.14 13.40
N TRP A 780 -10.40 -18.02 14.13
CA TRP A 780 -8.94 -18.07 14.11
C TRP A 780 -8.46 -19.31 13.36
N ARG A 781 -7.90 -19.11 12.17
CA ARG A 781 -7.17 -20.13 11.43
C ARG A 781 -5.75 -20.18 11.96
N ILE A 782 -5.43 -21.22 12.70
CA ILE A 782 -4.19 -21.30 13.46
C ILE A 782 -2.98 -21.35 12.50
N PRO A 783 -2.09 -20.34 12.50
CA PRO A 783 -0.93 -20.34 11.60
C PRO A 783 0.11 -21.39 12.04
N GLU A 784 0.92 -21.87 11.10
CA GLU A 784 2.04 -22.79 11.35
C GLU A 784 3.03 -22.21 12.38
N SER A 785 3.19 -20.89 12.38
CA SER A 785 4.08 -20.13 13.28
C SER A 785 3.55 -19.98 14.71
N ALA A 786 2.30 -20.38 15.00
CA ALA A 786 1.76 -20.28 16.36
C ALA A 786 2.56 -21.16 17.31
N SER A 787 2.94 -20.65 18.47
CA SER A 787 3.64 -21.42 19.50
C SER A 787 2.67 -22.41 20.16
N PRO A 788 3.07 -23.65 20.49
CA PRO A 788 2.25 -24.52 21.33
C PRO A 788 1.93 -23.89 22.67
N GLY A 789 0.70 -24.08 23.16
CA GLY A 789 0.29 -23.46 24.43
C GLY A 789 -1.23 -23.47 24.65
N VAL A 790 -1.66 -22.81 25.72
CA VAL A 790 -3.06 -22.60 26.05
C VAL A 790 -3.50 -21.24 25.54
N TYR A 791 -4.65 -21.21 24.84
CA TYR A 791 -5.17 -20.03 24.17
C TYR A 791 -6.63 -19.76 24.53
N ARG A 792 -7.09 -18.53 24.35
CA ARG A 792 -8.49 -18.14 24.36
C ARG A 792 -8.75 -17.08 23.29
N ILE A 793 -10.01 -16.90 22.90
CA ILE A 793 -10.46 -15.86 21.99
C ILE A 793 -11.29 -14.85 22.77
N THR A 794 -10.97 -13.56 22.60
CA THR A 794 -11.65 -12.45 23.28
C THR A 794 -12.29 -11.52 22.26
N HIS A 795 -13.55 -11.14 22.49
CA HIS A 795 -14.33 -10.19 21.68
C HIS A 795 -14.50 -8.88 22.44
N PHE A 796 -14.30 -7.76 21.73
CA PHE A 796 -14.55 -6.41 22.19
C PHE A 796 -15.66 -5.77 21.34
N GLY A 797 -16.52 -4.98 21.98
CA GLY A 797 -17.57 -4.25 21.28
C GLY A 797 -18.13 -3.10 22.10
N ALA A 798 -19.07 -2.38 21.48
CA ALA A 798 -19.70 -1.21 22.06
C ALA A 798 -21.20 -1.24 21.76
N ALA A 799 -22.04 -1.32 22.76
CA ALA A 799 -23.50 -1.40 22.67
C ALA A 799 -24.17 -0.04 22.88
N LYS A 800 -25.13 0.31 22.05
CA LYS A 800 -25.93 1.54 22.14
C LYS A 800 -27.23 1.27 22.85
N ARG A 801 -27.49 1.99 23.94
CA ARG A 801 -28.79 1.95 24.63
C ARG A 801 -29.76 2.92 24.00
N LEU A 802 -31.08 2.59 24.05
CA LEU A 802 -32.13 3.50 23.62
C LEU A 802 -32.04 4.79 24.45
N PHE A 803 -31.95 5.94 23.80
CA PHE A 803 -31.72 7.26 24.43
C PHE A 803 -30.49 7.38 25.32
N GLY A 804 -29.53 6.45 25.22
CA GLY A 804 -28.35 6.36 26.09
C GLY A 804 -27.00 6.51 25.39
N SER A 805 -25.97 6.51 26.21
CA SER A 805 -24.59 6.46 25.80
C SER A 805 -24.20 5.08 25.24
N VAL A 806 -23.14 5.05 24.46
CA VAL A 806 -22.47 3.82 24.06
C VAL A 806 -21.73 3.22 25.26
N GLN A 807 -21.88 1.91 25.50
CA GLN A 807 -21.25 1.18 26.58
C GLN A 807 -20.39 0.05 26.01
N HIS A 808 -19.09 0.05 26.32
CA HIS A 808 -18.15 -1.00 25.92
C HIS A 808 -18.37 -2.28 26.72
N PHE A 809 -18.13 -3.42 26.08
CA PHE A 809 -18.19 -4.74 26.68
C PHE A 809 -17.04 -5.62 26.16
N THR A 810 -16.78 -6.69 26.89
CA THR A 810 -15.78 -7.70 26.54
C THR A 810 -16.31 -9.09 26.88
N GLY A 811 -16.07 -10.06 26.04
CA GLY A 811 -16.38 -11.46 26.26
C GLY A 811 -15.19 -12.35 25.90
N SER A 812 -14.98 -13.46 26.61
CA SER A 812 -13.89 -14.39 26.31
C SER A 812 -14.41 -15.82 26.24
N SER A 813 -13.85 -16.63 25.35
CA SER A 813 -14.11 -18.07 25.25
C SER A 813 -13.51 -18.85 26.42
N SER A 814 -13.89 -20.10 26.54
CA SER A 814 -13.12 -21.11 27.27
C SER A 814 -11.73 -21.27 26.70
N ALA A 815 -10.80 -21.76 27.53
CA ALA A 815 -9.44 -22.03 27.12
C ALA A 815 -9.34 -23.31 26.28
N PHE A 816 -8.40 -23.37 25.33
CA PHE A 816 -8.12 -24.53 24.50
C PHE A 816 -6.62 -24.67 24.23
N VAL A 817 -6.19 -25.84 23.83
CA VAL A 817 -4.77 -26.18 23.61
C VAL A 817 -4.42 -26.16 22.14
N VAL A 818 -3.32 -25.52 21.77
CA VAL A 818 -2.70 -25.55 20.44
C VAL A 818 -1.43 -26.39 20.51
N THR A 819 -1.28 -27.37 19.61
CA THR A 819 -0.17 -28.34 19.57
C THR A 819 0.63 -28.26 18.29
#